data_8b14ce775ae7b596ecec0892d68a7ddc
#
_entry.id   8b14ce775ae7b596ecec0892d68a7ddc
#
_cell.length_a   1.000
_cell.length_b   1.000
_cell.length_c   1.000
_cell.angle_alpha   90.00
_cell.angle_beta   90.00
_cell.angle_gamma   90.00
#
_symmetry.space_group_name_H-M   'P 1'
#
loop_
_entity.id
_entity.type
_entity.pdbx_description
1 polymer ?
#
loop_
_entity_poly.entity_id
_entity_poly.type
_entity_poly.pdbx_seq_one_letter_code
_entity_poly.pdbx_strand_id
1 'polypeptide(L)'
;MRDLGGARRGPGVLALVVLLTAFGWAGAARAALSDTLCNPYSSAGPQAWPKAGELDRAAAGVETELRRRGPSGRFGDLLLALDLPASDTARPSPAEIADYCAAAGELMRISPEGSQRQAEFYLLSAFQMARAAGKQTVASVAAYRLGLVSLSGPSVVGARGAGRPTRGGATAAIRGAAQAGGGGACDLLASPQALFNANLTLSLASLACAADQAAQAGDSQTAALASLRLSRLRLAVAESNTAAAAQFRAQAAQAAIAGLAAARGIADPALRAEIQGRLAFAALDAGPGQAADLDGVVQAMATAQPDNPAALSFAHALSARLALAAGDAPRARRLMDQALIEESQRVLPARLPEWRLLLAEMDPEHRESHILAAYDALDAIRPLLPRFDPLTEETAYSLYMRKVFQSAVDLDLSQASGALEQVRVRDAQKIVEAYRQAELQSVYGSECVPERDPLRPETLAAGEVLLYPVLLPDRLELLYVIGGANGQASFKRLAPNRGVDREAVSDLVEQVVLSLSYDNDNAWRAPSRRLYDLLIKPVEPDLTAGSILVIVPDGALRGLPFSALLDADNHFLVERTRVSVAPSLAYSQPGGDSRSRGLQLVAASLEMEVKLPAGDFEKLEGTAAEAKTAAVVDGKRIARSWTIDNFRRQDLVNVLTQERVDILHLATHASFNGRSDHAFIVANGEVILLSELRQILAQNRTRGDELDLLVLSACETAVGDDEASMGLAGAAVQAGARSAVASLWPVNDVGTGELMDNFYRRYREGRSKSAALRDAQLAMIAKGGPEANPNIWAAFTLLGAWR
;
A
#
# COMPACT_ATOMS: atom_id res chain seq x y z
N MET A 1 4.27 -33.77 65.37
CA MET A 1 3.49 -32.59 65.80
C MET A 1 3.14 -31.74 64.63
N ARG A 2 1.89 -31.79 64.23
CA ARG A 2 1.04 -30.80 63.57
C ARG A 2 1.51 -30.25 62.23
N ASP A 3 0.95 -30.66 61.18
CA ASP A 3 -0.44 -30.34 60.62
C ASP A 3 -0.54 -28.96 59.97
N LEU A 4 -1.11 -29.01 58.81
CA LEU A 4 -1.85 -28.03 58.00
C LEU A 4 -1.15 -27.69 56.67
N GLY A 5 -1.74 -27.79 55.49
CA GLY A 5 -3.12 -28.05 55.15
C GLY A 5 -3.21 -28.09 53.62
N GLY A 6 -4.09 -28.93 53.13
CA GLY A 6 -4.36 -29.17 51.76
C GLY A 6 -4.97 -27.94 51.06
N ALA A 7 -4.42 -27.55 49.93
CA ALA A 7 -5.07 -26.66 48.99
C ALA A 7 -5.76 -27.52 47.92
N ARG A 8 -7.09 -27.52 47.99
CA ARG A 8 -7.98 -28.12 47.00
C ARG A 8 -7.71 -27.50 45.60
N ARG A 9 -7.29 -28.34 44.70
CA ARG A 9 -7.29 -28.01 43.25
C ARG A 9 -8.76 -27.91 42.81
N GLY A 10 -9.22 -26.72 42.53
CA GLY A 10 -10.55 -26.48 41.99
C GLY A 10 -10.64 -26.91 40.52
N PRO A 11 -11.82 -27.24 39.99
CA PRO A 11 -12.04 -27.75 38.63
C PRO A 11 -11.89 -26.71 37.53
N GLY A 12 -11.36 -25.52 37.80
CA GLY A 12 -11.26 -24.43 36.83
C GLY A 12 -10.11 -24.56 35.81
N VAL A 13 -9.06 -25.31 36.11
CA VAL A 13 -7.89 -25.41 35.21
C VAL A 13 -8.13 -26.44 34.08
N LEU A 14 -8.90 -27.51 34.35
CA LEU A 14 -9.26 -28.47 33.32
C LEU A 14 -10.29 -27.93 32.30
N ALA A 15 -11.17 -27.03 32.76
CA ALA A 15 -12.14 -26.38 31.85
C ALA A 15 -11.47 -25.38 30.88
N LEU A 16 -10.39 -24.72 31.34
CA LEU A 16 -9.65 -23.75 30.47
C LEU A 16 -8.81 -24.46 29.39
N VAL A 17 -8.20 -25.60 29.67
CA VAL A 17 -7.43 -26.37 28.71
C VAL A 17 -8.35 -27.07 27.69
N VAL A 18 -9.53 -27.53 28.09
CA VAL A 18 -10.51 -28.12 27.15
C VAL A 18 -11.15 -27.04 26.28
N LEU A 19 -11.33 -25.82 26.79
CA LEU A 19 -11.77 -24.68 25.98
C LEU A 19 -10.70 -24.29 24.94
N LEU A 20 -9.41 -24.23 25.29
CA LEU A 20 -8.35 -23.88 24.34
C LEU A 20 -8.13 -24.94 23.25
N THR A 21 -8.32 -26.23 23.54
CA THR A 21 -8.25 -27.29 22.53
C THR A 21 -9.52 -27.36 21.65
N ALA A 22 -10.69 -26.97 22.18
CA ALA A 22 -11.90 -26.82 21.40
C ALA A 22 -11.83 -25.59 20.46
N PHE A 23 -11.15 -24.52 20.89
CA PHE A 23 -10.97 -23.31 20.09
C PHE A 23 -10.11 -23.50 18.81
N GLY A 24 -9.09 -24.35 18.84
CA GLY A 24 -8.26 -24.62 17.66
C GLY A 24 -8.99 -25.40 16.56
N TRP A 25 -9.92 -26.30 16.92
CA TRP A 25 -10.70 -27.08 15.95
C TRP A 25 -11.94 -26.33 15.42
N ALA A 26 -12.49 -25.47 16.23
CA ALA A 26 -13.67 -24.69 15.82
C ALA A 26 -13.32 -23.61 14.77
N GLY A 27 -12.08 -23.08 14.73
CA GLY A 27 -11.67 -22.07 13.76
C GLY A 27 -11.65 -22.55 12.30
N ALA A 28 -11.20 -23.78 12.05
CA ALA A 28 -11.15 -24.33 10.70
C ALA A 28 -12.54 -24.74 10.16
N ALA A 29 -13.48 -25.17 11.05
CA ALA A 29 -14.85 -25.46 10.66
C ALA A 29 -15.68 -24.19 10.38
N ARG A 30 -15.25 -23.05 10.91
CA ARG A 30 -15.93 -21.74 10.90
C ARG A 30 -15.80 -21.00 9.58
N ALA A 31 -14.61 -21.01 8.98
CA ALA A 31 -14.42 -20.52 7.62
C ALA A 31 -15.27 -21.30 6.61
N ALA A 32 -15.56 -22.58 6.88
CA ALA A 32 -16.36 -23.44 6.03
C ALA A 32 -17.84 -23.01 5.91
N LEU A 33 -18.44 -22.43 6.96
CA LEU A 33 -19.87 -22.01 6.89
C LEU A 33 -20.02 -20.75 6.05
N SER A 34 -19.20 -19.72 6.30
CA SER A 34 -19.20 -18.49 5.50
C SER A 34 -18.80 -18.76 4.05
N ASP A 35 -17.80 -19.61 3.82
CA ASP A 35 -17.43 -20.05 2.48
C ASP A 35 -18.56 -20.79 1.78
N THR A 36 -19.27 -21.65 2.47
CA THR A 36 -20.39 -22.40 1.89
C THR A 36 -21.59 -21.50 1.58
N LEU A 37 -21.89 -20.52 2.45
CA LEU A 37 -23.00 -19.60 2.28
C LEU A 37 -22.71 -18.50 1.26
N CYS A 38 -21.51 -17.95 1.28
CA CYS A 38 -21.15 -16.70 0.60
C CYS A 38 -20.24 -16.90 -0.63
N ASN A 39 -19.77 -18.12 -0.89
CA ASN A 39 -19.03 -18.39 -2.11
C ASN A 39 -19.99 -18.83 -3.21
N PRO A 40 -20.20 -18.02 -4.28
CA PRO A 40 -21.14 -18.35 -5.35
C PRO A 40 -20.73 -19.58 -6.18
N TYR A 41 -19.47 -20.02 -6.03
CA TYR A 41 -18.89 -21.17 -6.74
C TYR A 41 -18.79 -22.43 -5.87
N SER A 42 -19.21 -22.37 -4.61
CA SER A 42 -19.21 -23.54 -3.74
C SER A 42 -20.22 -24.58 -4.22
N SER A 43 -19.73 -25.76 -4.53
CA SER A 43 -20.56 -26.90 -5.00
C SER A 43 -21.10 -27.76 -3.87
N ALA A 44 -20.62 -27.59 -2.64
CA ALA A 44 -20.99 -28.40 -1.49
C ALA A 44 -21.89 -27.59 -0.53
N GLY A 45 -23.16 -27.90 -0.49
CA GLY A 45 -24.05 -27.38 0.53
C GLY A 45 -23.86 -28.13 1.86
N PRO A 46 -23.98 -27.48 3.02
CA PRO A 46 -23.95 -28.13 4.32
C PRO A 46 -25.18 -29.04 4.47
N GLN A 47 -25.04 -30.10 5.29
CA GLN A 47 -26.15 -31.01 5.59
C GLN A 47 -27.15 -30.38 6.58
N ALA A 48 -26.78 -29.32 7.27
CA ALA A 48 -27.64 -28.57 8.19
C ALA A 48 -27.28 -27.06 8.12
N TRP A 49 -28.24 -26.20 8.48
CA TRP A 49 -28.16 -24.75 8.37
C TRP A 49 -28.35 -24.10 9.77
N PRO A 50 -27.94 -22.83 9.97
CA PRO A 50 -28.36 -22.06 11.14
C PRO A 50 -29.89 -21.89 11.18
N LYS A 51 -30.46 -21.72 12.35
CA LYS A 51 -31.88 -21.46 12.50
C LYS A 51 -32.30 -20.15 11.87
N ALA A 52 -33.54 -20.09 11.39
CA ALA A 52 -34.11 -18.86 10.83
C ALA A 52 -33.92 -17.65 11.79
N GLY A 53 -33.49 -16.54 11.24
CA GLY A 53 -33.19 -15.29 11.97
C GLY A 53 -31.87 -15.28 12.76
N GLU A 54 -31.07 -16.35 12.78
CA GLU A 54 -29.76 -16.33 13.42
C GLU A 54 -28.73 -15.60 12.55
N LEU A 55 -28.79 -15.75 11.24
CA LEU A 55 -27.93 -15.04 10.28
C LEU A 55 -28.12 -13.51 10.38
N ASP A 56 -29.37 -13.04 10.40
CA ASP A 56 -29.69 -11.61 10.53
C ASP A 56 -29.19 -11.04 11.85
N ARG A 57 -29.32 -11.77 12.95
CA ARG A 57 -28.82 -11.33 14.27
C ARG A 57 -27.31 -11.26 14.33
N ALA A 58 -26.61 -12.24 13.75
CA ALA A 58 -25.16 -12.24 13.69
C ALA A 58 -24.65 -11.11 12.79
N ALA A 59 -25.24 -10.92 11.62
CA ALA A 59 -24.91 -9.82 10.71
C ALA A 59 -25.10 -8.45 11.38
N ALA A 60 -26.24 -8.19 12.00
CA ALA A 60 -26.53 -6.94 12.70
C ALA A 60 -25.59 -6.69 13.89
N GLY A 61 -25.22 -7.75 14.62
CA GLY A 61 -24.24 -7.67 15.70
C GLY A 61 -22.85 -7.26 15.20
N VAL A 62 -22.37 -7.92 14.16
CA VAL A 62 -21.09 -7.61 13.52
C VAL A 62 -21.09 -6.17 12.95
N GLU A 63 -22.09 -5.79 12.20
CA GLU A 63 -22.20 -4.43 11.63
C GLU A 63 -22.22 -3.33 12.72
N THR A 64 -22.87 -3.61 13.86
CA THR A 64 -22.91 -2.69 14.99
C THR A 64 -21.52 -2.53 15.61
N GLU A 65 -20.81 -3.65 15.83
CA GLU A 65 -19.46 -3.62 16.39
C GLU A 65 -18.44 -2.98 15.42
N LEU A 66 -18.54 -3.24 14.12
CA LEU A 66 -17.69 -2.61 13.13
C LEU A 66 -17.85 -1.09 13.13
N ARG A 67 -19.09 -0.59 13.21
CA ARG A 67 -19.35 0.85 13.35
C ARG A 67 -18.77 1.44 14.64
N ARG A 68 -18.81 0.69 15.72
CA ARG A 68 -18.28 1.12 17.03
C ARG A 68 -16.74 1.14 17.07
N ARG A 69 -16.08 0.14 16.50
CA ARG A 69 -14.61 -0.03 16.52
C ARG A 69 -13.90 0.76 15.43
N GLY A 70 -14.58 1.04 14.31
CA GLY A 70 -13.95 1.58 13.13
C GLY A 70 -13.03 0.56 12.41
N PRO A 71 -12.26 0.98 11.41
CA PRO A 71 -11.46 0.09 10.54
C PRO A 71 -10.15 -0.38 11.17
N SER A 72 -9.88 -0.08 12.43
CA SER A 72 -8.64 -0.46 13.12
C SER A 72 -8.91 -1.38 14.30
N GLY A 73 -8.27 -2.55 14.32
CA GLY A 73 -8.36 -3.47 15.45
C GLY A 73 -8.27 -4.95 15.07
N ARG A 74 -8.25 -5.81 16.08
CA ARG A 74 -8.39 -7.26 15.89
C ARG A 74 -9.89 -7.61 15.87
N PHE A 75 -10.29 -8.38 14.90
CA PHE A 75 -11.69 -8.75 14.66
C PHE A 75 -11.95 -10.24 14.84
N GLY A 76 -11.00 -11.00 15.41
CA GLY A 76 -11.15 -12.43 15.62
C GLY A 76 -12.38 -12.83 16.42
N ASP A 77 -12.81 -12.00 17.39
CA ASP A 77 -14.04 -12.17 18.16
C ASP A 77 -15.30 -11.96 17.31
N LEU A 78 -15.25 -11.08 16.32
CA LEU A 78 -16.35 -10.87 15.37
C LEU A 78 -16.44 -11.98 14.34
N LEU A 79 -15.30 -12.54 13.91
CA LEU A 79 -15.28 -13.76 13.09
C LEU A 79 -15.95 -14.91 13.85
N LEU A 80 -15.71 -15.00 15.17
CA LEU A 80 -16.40 -15.97 16.04
C LEU A 80 -17.91 -15.73 16.14
N ALA A 81 -18.36 -14.48 16.11
CA ALA A 81 -19.77 -14.13 16.15
C ALA A 81 -20.54 -14.52 14.88
N LEU A 82 -19.85 -14.67 13.76
CA LEU A 82 -20.41 -15.18 12.51
C LEU A 82 -20.46 -16.72 12.43
N ASP A 83 -19.88 -17.41 13.42
CA ASP A 83 -19.89 -18.86 13.48
C ASP A 83 -21.14 -19.35 14.18
N LEU A 84 -22.09 -19.74 13.40
CA LEU A 84 -23.40 -20.18 13.86
C LEU A 84 -23.50 -21.72 13.82
N PRO A 85 -24.09 -22.35 14.87
CA PRO A 85 -24.29 -23.77 14.86
C PRO A 85 -25.29 -24.16 13.77
N ALA A 86 -24.93 -25.13 12.97
CA ALA A 86 -25.83 -25.72 11.98
C ALA A 86 -26.78 -26.72 12.71
N SER A 87 -28.04 -26.38 12.84
CA SER A 87 -29.03 -27.16 13.62
C SER A 87 -30.37 -27.33 12.91
N ASP A 88 -30.58 -26.74 11.75
CA ASP A 88 -31.80 -26.78 10.97
C ASP A 88 -31.59 -27.42 9.60
N THR A 89 -32.59 -28.08 9.07
CA THR A 89 -32.61 -28.65 7.71
C THR A 89 -33.12 -27.65 6.66
N ALA A 90 -33.80 -26.58 7.09
CA ALA A 90 -34.31 -25.55 6.22
C ALA A 90 -33.20 -24.57 5.81
N ARG A 91 -33.03 -24.42 4.50
CA ARG A 91 -32.07 -23.44 3.97
C ARG A 91 -32.53 -22.01 4.29
N PRO A 92 -31.66 -21.14 4.80
CA PRO A 92 -31.97 -19.71 5.00
C PRO A 92 -32.41 -19.01 3.73
N SER A 93 -33.24 -17.99 3.86
CA SER A 93 -33.69 -17.20 2.73
C SER A 93 -32.53 -16.45 2.05
N PRO A 94 -32.62 -16.18 0.74
CA PRO A 94 -31.61 -15.33 0.07
C PRO A 94 -31.42 -13.97 0.76
N ALA A 95 -32.45 -13.45 1.40
CA ALA A 95 -32.43 -12.19 2.11
C ALA A 95 -31.55 -12.26 3.37
N GLU A 96 -31.65 -13.31 4.19
CA GLU A 96 -30.81 -13.54 5.37
C GLU A 96 -29.36 -13.81 4.99
N ILE A 97 -29.15 -14.62 3.92
CA ILE A 97 -27.80 -14.90 3.42
C ILE A 97 -27.12 -13.61 2.91
N ALA A 98 -27.88 -12.71 2.26
CA ALA A 98 -27.35 -11.45 1.77
C ALA A 98 -26.79 -10.56 2.89
N ASP A 99 -27.52 -10.36 3.98
CA ASP A 99 -27.08 -9.57 5.12
C ASP A 99 -25.85 -10.20 5.80
N TYR A 100 -25.88 -11.51 5.98
CA TYR A 100 -24.77 -12.26 6.55
C TYR A 100 -23.51 -12.14 5.69
N CYS A 101 -23.62 -12.35 4.37
CA CYS A 101 -22.48 -12.26 3.46
C CYS A 101 -21.95 -10.83 3.32
N ALA A 102 -22.81 -9.80 3.44
CA ALA A 102 -22.37 -8.40 3.46
C ALA A 102 -21.54 -8.09 4.71
N ALA A 103 -21.97 -8.57 5.88
CA ALA A 103 -21.23 -8.41 7.14
C ALA A 103 -19.92 -9.23 7.14
N ALA A 104 -19.96 -10.47 6.68
CA ALA A 104 -18.78 -11.33 6.56
C ALA A 104 -17.77 -10.77 5.56
N GLY A 105 -18.25 -10.29 4.40
CA GLY A 105 -17.39 -9.67 3.38
C GLY A 105 -16.72 -8.39 3.87
N GLU A 106 -17.45 -7.54 4.61
CA GLU A 106 -16.86 -6.35 5.22
C GLU A 106 -15.81 -6.71 6.27
N LEU A 107 -16.13 -7.70 7.11
CA LEU A 107 -15.19 -8.17 8.11
C LEU A 107 -13.90 -8.72 7.48
N MET A 108 -14.01 -9.50 6.38
CA MET A 108 -12.85 -9.99 5.64
C MET A 108 -12.06 -8.85 4.98
N ARG A 109 -12.74 -7.80 4.51
CA ARG A 109 -12.13 -6.64 3.88
C ARG A 109 -11.28 -5.80 4.84
N ILE A 110 -11.77 -5.60 6.06
CA ILE A 110 -11.12 -4.71 7.05
C ILE A 110 -10.26 -5.45 8.07
N SER A 111 -10.42 -6.77 8.20
CA SER A 111 -9.63 -7.58 9.12
C SER A 111 -8.20 -7.77 8.58
N PRO A 112 -7.18 -7.52 9.40
CA PRO A 112 -5.79 -7.84 9.04
C PRO A 112 -5.58 -9.32 8.69
N GLU A 113 -6.39 -10.20 9.26
CA GLU A 113 -6.36 -11.65 9.07
C GLU A 113 -7.33 -12.10 7.96
N GLY A 114 -8.03 -11.15 7.31
CA GLY A 114 -9.01 -11.43 6.28
C GLY A 114 -8.39 -11.64 4.91
N SER A 115 -9.02 -12.48 4.10
CA SER A 115 -8.67 -12.67 2.70
C SER A 115 -9.44 -11.69 1.84
N GLN A 116 -8.73 -10.87 1.07
CA GLN A 116 -9.33 -9.97 0.11
C GLN A 116 -10.17 -10.72 -0.93
N ARG A 117 -9.68 -11.85 -1.41
CA ARG A 117 -10.40 -12.70 -2.35
C ARG A 117 -11.72 -13.24 -1.75
N GLN A 118 -11.70 -13.63 -0.47
CA GLN A 118 -12.93 -14.01 0.21
C GLN A 118 -13.88 -12.83 0.39
N ALA A 119 -13.35 -11.63 0.71
CA ALA A 119 -14.14 -10.42 0.77
C ALA A 119 -14.86 -10.14 -0.56
N GLU A 120 -14.15 -10.25 -1.69
CA GLU A 120 -14.73 -10.09 -3.03
C GLU A 120 -15.85 -11.12 -3.29
N PHE A 121 -15.62 -12.39 -3.00
CA PHE A 121 -16.63 -13.44 -3.14
C PHE A 121 -17.86 -13.17 -2.27
N TYR A 122 -17.66 -12.85 -1.00
CA TYR A 122 -18.76 -12.67 -0.05
C TYR A 122 -19.58 -11.42 -0.40
N LEU A 123 -18.92 -10.31 -0.75
CA LEU A 123 -19.60 -9.08 -1.14
C LEU A 123 -20.33 -9.21 -2.48
N LEU A 124 -19.76 -9.93 -3.44
CA LEU A 124 -20.46 -10.21 -4.69
C LEU A 124 -21.70 -11.08 -4.47
N SER A 125 -21.57 -12.14 -3.66
CA SER A 125 -22.72 -12.97 -3.27
C SER A 125 -23.78 -12.18 -2.53
N ALA A 126 -23.37 -11.34 -1.58
CA ALA A 126 -24.28 -10.45 -0.88
C ALA A 126 -25.06 -9.55 -1.86
N PHE A 127 -24.37 -8.94 -2.81
CA PHE A 127 -24.99 -8.12 -3.84
C PHE A 127 -26.01 -8.92 -4.67
N GLN A 128 -25.63 -10.07 -5.20
CA GLN A 128 -26.46 -10.88 -6.07
C GLN A 128 -27.72 -11.40 -5.34
N MET A 129 -27.57 -11.87 -4.12
CA MET A 129 -28.67 -12.36 -3.29
C MET A 129 -29.59 -11.22 -2.81
N ALA A 130 -29.02 -10.07 -2.42
CA ALA A 130 -29.78 -8.89 -2.04
C ALA A 130 -30.63 -8.37 -3.20
N ARG A 131 -30.01 -8.29 -4.40
CA ARG A 131 -30.73 -7.90 -5.62
C ARG A 131 -31.89 -8.85 -5.94
N ALA A 132 -31.67 -10.16 -5.88
CA ALA A 132 -32.68 -11.16 -6.09
C ALA A 132 -33.81 -11.11 -5.04
N ALA A 133 -33.50 -10.76 -3.81
CA ALA A 133 -34.44 -10.61 -2.70
C ALA A 133 -35.11 -9.22 -2.63
N GLY A 134 -34.79 -8.29 -3.52
CA GLY A 134 -35.30 -6.91 -3.51
C GLY A 134 -34.77 -6.02 -2.39
N LYS A 135 -33.69 -6.42 -1.72
CA LYS A 135 -33.02 -5.63 -0.65
C LYS A 135 -32.05 -4.62 -1.24
N GLN A 136 -32.52 -3.55 -1.83
CA GLN A 136 -31.72 -2.55 -2.54
C GLN A 136 -30.62 -1.90 -1.67
N THR A 137 -30.91 -1.58 -0.41
CA THR A 137 -29.94 -1.00 0.52
C THR A 137 -28.76 -1.95 0.77
N VAL A 138 -29.02 -3.24 0.98
CA VAL A 138 -27.95 -4.23 1.19
C VAL A 138 -27.15 -4.41 -0.12
N ALA A 139 -27.82 -4.44 -1.26
CA ALA A 139 -27.15 -4.53 -2.55
C ALA A 139 -26.24 -3.34 -2.82
N SER A 140 -26.67 -2.11 -2.50
CA SER A 140 -25.86 -0.91 -2.70
C SER A 140 -24.62 -0.90 -1.79
N VAL A 141 -24.77 -1.25 -0.52
CA VAL A 141 -23.66 -1.31 0.45
C VAL A 141 -22.66 -2.40 0.05
N ALA A 142 -23.14 -3.59 -0.33
CA ALA A 142 -22.28 -4.68 -0.78
C ALA A 142 -21.50 -4.30 -2.06
N ALA A 143 -22.15 -3.66 -3.03
CA ALA A 143 -21.48 -3.18 -4.23
C ALA A 143 -20.46 -2.07 -3.91
N TYR A 144 -20.78 -1.13 -3.01
CA TYR A 144 -19.85 -0.10 -2.56
C TYR A 144 -18.58 -0.70 -1.94
N ARG A 145 -18.76 -1.63 -0.98
CA ARG A 145 -17.66 -2.33 -0.32
C ARG A 145 -16.83 -3.15 -1.31
N LEU A 146 -17.48 -3.83 -2.26
CA LEU A 146 -16.80 -4.58 -3.33
C LEU A 146 -15.91 -3.63 -4.18
N GLY A 147 -16.41 -2.44 -4.51
CA GLY A 147 -15.62 -1.43 -5.21
C GLY A 147 -14.40 -0.98 -4.45
N LEU A 148 -14.47 -0.89 -3.11
CA LEU A 148 -13.32 -0.56 -2.25
C LEU A 148 -12.31 -1.70 -2.18
N VAL A 149 -12.76 -2.95 -2.06
CA VAL A 149 -11.86 -4.14 -2.04
C VAL A 149 -11.06 -4.23 -3.32
N SER A 150 -11.71 -4.13 -4.46
CA SER A 150 -11.07 -4.30 -5.77
C SER A 150 -10.09 -3.17 -6.12
N LEU A 151 -10.15 -2.03 -5.40
CA LEU A 151 -9.14 -0.96 -5.50
C LEU A 151 -7.91 -1.22 -4.64
N SER A 152 -8.04 -1.98 -3.56
CA SER A 152 -6.98 -2.21 -2.57
C SER A 152 -6.14 -3.46 -2.87
N GLY A 153 -6.50 -4.23 -3.89
CA GLY A 153 -5.88 -5.50 -4.18
C GLY A 153 -4.81 -5.48 -5.25
N PRO A 154 -3.89 -6.45 -5.22
CA PRO A 154 -3.06 -6.72 -6.36
C PRO A 154 -3.95 -6.94 -7.56
N SER A 155 -3.60 -6.36 -8.69
CA SER A 155 -4.25 -6.72 -9.94
C SER A 155 -4.11 -8.23 -10.11
N VAL A 156 -5.19 -8.99 -9.89
CA VAL A 156 -5.18 -10.46 -10.02
C VAL A 156 -5.08 -10.80 -11.51
N VAL A 157 -3.91 -10.54 -12.06
CA VAL A 157 -3.44 -11.10 -13.31
C VAL A 157 -2.49 -12.23 -12.95
N GLY A 158 -2.99 -13.25 -12.30
CA GLY A 158 -2.20 -14.36 -11.83
C GLY A 158 -2.98 -15.60 -11.41
N ALA A 159 -4.28 -15.65 -11.67
CA ALA A 159 -4.99 -16.92 -11.60
C ALA A 159 -4.50 -17.81 -12.76
N ARG A 160 -3.85 -18.93 -12.44
CA ARG A 160 -3.45 -19.97 -13.39
C ARG A 160 -4.64 -20.27 -14.31
N GLY A 161 -4.57 -19.87 -15.58
CA GLY A 161 -5.54 -20.22 -16.62
C GLY A 161 -6.25 -19.08 -17.35
N ALA A 162 -6.14 -17.82 -16.95
CA ALA A 162 -6.67 -16.70 -17.72
C ALA A 162 -5.54 -16.12 -18.58
N GLY A 163 -5.75 -16.10 -19.90
CA GLY A 163 -4.75 -15.68 -20.87
C GLY A 163 -4.19 -14.28 -20.62
N ARG A 164 -2.95 -14.09 -21.00
CA ARG A 164 -2.13 -12.88 -21.00
C ARG A 164 -2.92 -11.58 -21.01
N PRO A 165 -2.65 -10.61 -20.10
CA PRO A 165 -2.95 -9.24 -20.40
C PRO A 165 -1.95 -8.73 -21.46
N THR A 166 -2.35 -8.89 -22.71
CA THR A 166 -1.67 -8.23 -23.83
C THR A 166 -1.94 -6.72 -23.71
N ARG A 167 -1.14 -5.89 -24.35
CA ARG A 167 -1.39 -4.46 -24.58
C ARG A 167 -2.85 -4.17 -25.00
N GLY A 168 -3.51 -5.15 -25.62
CA GLY A 168 -4.94 -5.19 -25.85
C GLY A 168 -5.80 -5.44 -24.60
N GLY A 169 -5.29 -6.03 -23.52
CA GLY A 169 -6.03 -6.36 -22.32
C GLY A 169 -6.27 -5.13 -21.44
N ALA A 170 -5.25 -4.31 -21.19
CA ALA A 170 -5.40 -3.03 -20.49
C ALA A 170 -6.30 -2.07 -21.30
N THR A 171 -6.09 -1.95 -22.60
CA THR A 171 -6.96 -1.17 -23.49
C THR A 171 -8.38 -1.76 -23.61
N ALA A 172 -8.56 -3.07 -23.49
CA ALA A 172 -9.87 -3.72 -23.44
C ALA A 172 -10.54 -3.53 -22.07
N ALA A 173 -9.79 -3.59 -20.97
CA ALA A 173 -10.28 -3.28 -19.64
C ALA A 173 -10.71 -1.81 -19.54
N ILE A 174 -9.92 -0.89 -20.06
CA ILE A 174 -10.26 0.54 -20.13
C ILE A 174 -11.48 0.78 -21.03
N ARG A 175 -11.60 0.09 -22.17
CA ARG A 175 -12.80 0.15 -23.00
C ARG A 175 -14.03 -0.45 -22.31
N GLY A 176 -13.89 -1.58 -21.62
CA GLY A 176 -14.94 -2.16 -20.79
C GLY A 176 -15.34 -1.23 -19.65
N ALA A 177 -14.36 -0.60 -18.98
CA ALA A 177 -14.59 0.39 -17.94
C ALA A 177 -15.27 1.68 -18.47
N ALA A 178 -14.93 2.11 -19.66
CA ALA A 178 -15.57 3.25 -20.33
C ALA A 178 -17.04 2.96 -20.71
N GLN A 179 -17.39 1.69 -20.92
CA GLN A 179 -18.74 1.23 -21.21
C GLN A 179 -19.56 0.91 -19.94
N ALA A 180 -18.92 0.75 -18.78
CA ALA A 180 -19.57 0.50 -17.50
C ALA A 180 -20.24 1.75 -16.90
N GLY A 181 -20.91 2.54 -17.71
CA GLY A 181 -21.71 3.70 -17.32
C GLY A 181 -23.20 3.43 -17.44
N GLY A 182 -23.98 3.66 -16.38
CA GLY A 182 -25.44 3.47 -16.37
C GLY A 182 -25.89 2.05 -16.02
N GLY A 183 -27.10 1.68 -16.40
CA GLY A 183 -27.76 0.40 -16.01
C GLY A 183 -26.98 -0.90 -16.28
N GLY A 184 -25.99 -0.86 -17.17
CA GLY A 184 -25.11 -2.01 -17.44
C GLY A 184 -24.11 -2.36 -16.33
N ALA A 185 -23.81 -1.43 -15.43
CA ALA A 185 -22.87 -1.66 -14.33
C ALA A 185 -23.36 -2.72 -13.32
N CYS A 186 -24.62 -2.63 -12.94
CA CYS A 186 -25.26 -3.63 -12.07
C CYS A 186 -25.44 -4.99 -12.76
N ASP A 187 -25.62 -5.02 -14.08
CA ASP A 187 -25.74 -6.25 -14.84
C ASP A 187 -24.41 -6.99 -14.96
N LEU A 188 -23.29 -6.25 -15.00
CA LEU A 188 -21.96 -6.85 -14.92
C LEU A 188 -21.77 -7.59 -13.59
N LEU A 189 -22.15 -6.97 -12.48
CA LEU A 189 -22.06 -7.58 -11.14
C LEU A 189 -23.03 -8.74 -10.94
N ALA A 190 -24.16 -8.75 -11.66
CA ALA A 190 -25.09 -9.86 -11.64
C ALA A 190 -24.58 -11.10 -12.40
N SER A 191 -23.55 -10.92 -13.24
CA SER A 191 -22.93 -12.02 -13.99
C SER A 191 -22.15 -12.95 -13.06
N PRO A 192 -22.25 -14.29 -13.23
CA PRO A 192 -21.37 -15.24 -12.54
C PRO A 192 -19.88 -15.02 -12.79
N GLN A 193 -19.52 -14.32 -13.86
CA GLN A 193 -18.14 -14.06 -14.27
C GLN A 193 -17.65 -12.69 -13.80
N ALA A 194 -18.38 -11.97 -12.93
CA ALA A 194 -18.01 -10.62 -12.50
C ALA A 194 -16.57 -10.52 -11.97
N LEU A 195 -16.14 -11.50 -11.16
CA LEU A 195 -14.79 -11.52 -10.55
C LEU A 195 -13.65 -11.88 -11.52
N PHE A 196 -13.97 -12.25 -12.76
CA PHE A 196 -12.96 -12.47 -13.80
C PHE A 196 -12.63 -11.19 -14.59
N ASN A 197 -13.30 -10.09 -14.28
CA ASN A 197 -12.95 -8.79 -14.87
C ASN A 197 -11.71 -8.21 -14.19
N ALA A 198 -11.00 -7.35 -14.92
CA ALA A 198 -9.89 -6.58 -14.34
C ALA A 198 -10.38 -5.73 -13.16
N ASN A 199 -9.58 -5.59 -12.12
CA ASN A 199 -9.91 -4.90 -10.87
C ASN A 199 -10.48 -3.49 -11.10
N LEU A 200 -9.87 -2.71 -11.99
CA LEU A 200 -10.36 -1.38 -12.35
C LEU A 200 -11.80 -1.43 -12.91
N THR A 201 -12.08 -2.38 -13.82
CA THR A 201 -13.43 -2.54 -14.40
C THR A 201 -14.42 -2.94 -13.31
N LEU A 202 -14.05 -3.87 -12.44
CA LEU A 202 -14.89 -4.32 -11.33
C LEU A 202 -15.16 -3.18 -10.35
N SER A 203 -14.14 -2.41 -9.98
CA SER A 203 -14.28 -1.25 -9.07
C SER A 203 -15.17 -0.15 -9.64
N LEU A 204 -14.96 0.21 -10.91
CA LEU A 204 -15.80 1.21 -11.58
C LEU A 204 -17.26 0.78 -11.69
N ALA A 205 -17.50 -0.49 -12.06
CA ALA A 205 -18.84 -1.05 -12.13
C ALA A 205 -19.49 -1.14 -10.75
N SER A 206 -18.75 -1.59 -9.75
CA SER A 206 -19.24 -1.72 -8.37
C SER A 206 -19.64 -0.38 -7.79
N LEU A 207 -18.79 0.67 -7.93
CA LEU A 207 -19.09 2.01 -7.44
C LEU A 207 -20.26 2.65 -8.22
N ALA A 208 -20.33 2.46 -9.53
CA ALA A 208 -21.45 2.97 -10.33
C ALA A 208 -22.77 2.30 -9.94
N CYS A 209 -22.79 0.97 -9.83
CA CYS A 209 -23.96 0.24 -9.38
C CYS A 209 -24.35 0.62 -7.95
N ALA A 210 -23.41 0.78 -7.04
CA ALA A 210 -23.67 1.22 -5.68
C ALA A 210 -24.37 2.58 -5.62
N ALA A 211 -23.88 3.55 -6.40
CA ALA A 211 -24.48 4.87 -6.48
C ALA A 211 -25.93 4.81 -6.98
N ASP A 212 -26.21 4.06 -8.06
CA ASP A 212 -27.52 3.92 -8.64
C ASP A 212 -28.50 3.19 -7.70
N GLN A 213 -28.09 2.06 -7.11
CA GLN A 213 -28.94 1.29 -6.21
C GLN A 213 -29.22 2.03 -4.90
N ALA A 214 -28.22 2.74 -4.33
CA ALA A 214 -28.41 3.55 -3.13
C ALA A 214 -29.36 4.73 -3.38
N ALA A 215 -29.26 5.41 -4.53
CA ALA A 215 -30.17 6.47 -4.92
C ALA A 215 -31.61 5.97 -5.04
N GLN A 216 -31.82 4.78 -5.65
CA GLN A 216 -33.13 4.14 -5.77
C GLN A 216 -33.69 3.71 -4.41
N ALA A 217 -32.84 3.30 -3.50
CA ALA A 217 -33.20 2.91 -2.13
C ALA A 217 -33.44 4.11 -1.19
N GLY A 218 -33.13 5.35 -1.62
CA GLY A 218 -33.17 6.54 -0.76
C GLY A 218 -32.02 6.63 0.24
N ASP A 219 -30.96 5.81 0.10
CA ASP A 219 -29.74 5.90 0.91
C ASP A 219 -28.82 6.98 0.35
N SER A 220 -29.09 8.21 0.75
CA SER A 220 -28.40 9.41 0.28
C SER A 220 -26.90 9.39 0.60
N GLN A 221 -26.51 8.82 1.74
CA GLN A 221 -25.10 8.81 2.15
C GLN A 221 -24.30 7.84 1.28
N THR A 222 -24.74 6.59 1.13
CA THR A 222 -24.05 5.61 0.27
C THR A 222 -24.03 6.07 -1.19
N ALA A 223 -25.11 6.65 -1.70
CA ALA A 223 -25.16 7.18 -3.05
C ALA A 223 -24.12 8.29 -3.28
N ALA A 224 -24.01 9.23 -2.35
CA ALA A 224 -23.07 10.34 -2.44
C ALA A 224 -21.61 9.90 -2.31
N LEU A 225 -21.31 8.99 -1.37
CA LEU A 225 -19.95 8.44 -1.18
C LEU A 225 -19.52 7.59 -2.38
N ALA A 226 -20.38 6.72 -2.89
CA ALA A 226 -20.09 5.93 -4.08
C ALA A 226 -19.83 6.82 -5.29
N SER A 227 -20.64 7.87 -5.48
CA SER A 227 -20.44 8.86 -6.54
C SER A 227 -19.14 9.63 -6.39
N LEU A 228 -18.74 10.01 -5.17
CA LEU A 228 -17.48 10.69 -4.89
C LEU A 228 -16.28 9.79 -5.27
N ARG A 229 -16.28 8.56 -4.80
CA ARG A 229 -15.22 7.58 -5.13
C ARG A 229 -15.16 7.31 -6.62
N LEU A 230 -16.31 7.11 -7.26
CA LEU A 230 -16.40 6.86 -8.70
C LEU A 230 -15.86 8.05 -9.51
N SER A 231 -16.22 9.28 -9.13
CA SER A 231 -15.73 10.49 -9.79
C SER A 231 -14.21 10.61 -9.67
N ARG A 232 -13.68 10.45 -8.47
CA ARG A 232 -12.22 10.51 -8.23
C ARG A 232 -11.45 9.42 -8.97
N LEU A 233 -11.95 8.19 -8.98
CA LEU A 233 -11.34 7.09 -9.71
C LEU A 233 -11.32 7.36 -11.22
N ARG A 234 -12.41 7.89 -11.77
CA ARG A 234 -12.47 8.29 -13.18
C ARG A 234 -11.51 9.43 -13.52
N LEU A 235 -11.33 10.39 -12.61
CA LEU A 235 -10.33 11.45 -12.78
C LEU A 235 -8.90 10.88 -12.79
N ALA A 236 -8.58 9.99 -11.87
CA ALA A 236 -7.29 9.32 -11.86
C ALA A 236 -7.04 8.53 -13.16
N VAL A 237 -8.05 7.81 -13.67
CA VAL A 237 -7.96 7.14 -14.97
C VAL A 237 -7.81 8.13 -16.13
N ALA A 238 -8.44 9.31 -16.04
CA ALA A 238 -8.30 10.34 -17.07
C ALA A 238 -6.93 11.01 -17.08
N GLU A 239 -6.27 11.06 -15.94
CA GLU A 239 -4.88 11.51 -15.81
C GLU A 239 -3.91 10.50 -16.40
N SER A 240 -4.19 9.21 -16.22
CA SER A 240 -3.34 8.08 -16.65
C SER A 240 -3.61 7.62 -18.11
N ASN A 241 -4.64 8.10 -18.77
CA ASN A 241 -4.99 7.67 -20.13
C ASN A 241 -5.41 8.82 -21.04
N THR A 242 -4.46 9.42 -21.73
CA THR A 242 -4.68 10.58 -22.62
C THR A 242 -5.70 10.30 -23.74
N ALA A 243 -5.75 9.08 -24.27
CA ALA A 243 -6.67 8.70 -25.36
C ALA A 243 -8.15 8.67 -24.93
N ALA A 244 -8.44 8.35 -23.67
CA ALA A 244 -9.78 8.27 -23.12
C ALA A 244 -10.07 9.40 -22.11
N ALA A 245 -9.13 10.31 -21.86
CA ALA A 245 -9.20 11.34 -20.83
C ALA A 245 -10.50 12.17 -20.90
N ALA A 246 -10.87 12.64 -22.08
CA ALA A 246 -12.07 13.46 -22.24
C ALA A 246 -13.35 12.68 -21.84
N GLN A 247 -13.44 11.41 -22.20
CA GLN A 247 -14.58 10.56 -21.86
C GLN A 247 -14.65 10.32 -20.35
N PHE A 248 -13.52 9.96 -19.71
CA PHE A 248 -13.48 9.70 -18.27
C PHE A 248 -13.74 10.98 -17.46
N ARG A 249 -13.25 12.14 -17.89
CA ARG A 249 -13.58 13.43 -17.26
C ARG A 249 -15.06 13.75 -17.36
N ALA A 250 -15.68 13.55 -18.51
CA ALA A 250 -17.12 13.76 -18.64
C ALA A 250 -17.93 12.83 -17.73
N GLN A 251 -17.54 11.56 -17.64
CA GLN A 251 -18.18 10.60 -16.75
C GLN A 251 -17.90 10.91 -15.27
N ALA A 252 -16.72 11.43 -14.92
CA ALA A 252 -16.40 11.89 -13.57
C ALA A 252 -17.30 13.08 -13.16
N ALA A 253 -17.47 14.05 -14.04
CA ALA A 253 -18.39 15.17 -13.83
C ALA A 253 -19.83 14.68 -13.59
N GLN A 254 -20.34 13.77 -14.42
CA GLN A 254 -21.66 13.19 -14.24
C GLN A 254 -21.83 12.50 -12.89
N ALA A 255 -20.83 11.70 -12.46
CA ALA A 255 -20.85 11.05 -11.16
C ALA A 255 -20.85 12.08 -10.02
N ALA A 256 -20.02 13.11 -10.10
CA ALA A 256 -19.96 14.17 -9.10
C ALA A 256 -21.31 14.93 -8.97
N ILE A 257 -21.93 15.29 -10.08
CA ILE A 257 -23.25 15.96 -10.11
C ILE A 257 -24.34 15.06 -9.52
N ALA A 258 -24.36 13.78 -9.88
CA ALA A 258 -25.29 12.81 -9.29
C ALA A 258 -25.09 12.70 -7.78
N GLY A 259 -23.83 12.64 -7.34
CA GLY A 259 -23.47 12.64 -5.92
C GLY A 259 -23.90 13.90 -5.17
N LEU A 260 -23.78 15.10 -5.79
CA LEU A 260 -24.27 16.37 -5.22
C LEU A 260 -25.79 16.34 -5.02
N ALA A 261 -26.52 15.77 -5.96
CA ALA A 261 -27.97 15.62 -5.84
C ALA A 261 -28.31 14.66 -4.67
N ALA A 262 -27.65 13.52 -4.58
CA ALA A 262 -27.85 12.56 -3.48
C ALA A 262 -27.47 13.16 -2.12
N ALA A 263 -26.36 13.92 -2.02
CA ALA A 263 -25.87 14.49 -0.78
C ALA A 263 -26.85 15.47 -0.11
N ARG A 264 -27.81 16.03 -0.86
CA ARG A 264 -28.88 16.88 -0.28
C ARG A 264 -29.72 16.15 0.76
N GLY A 265 -29.88 14.83 0.64
CA GLY A 265 -30.67 13.98 1.54
C GLY A 265 -29.90 13.53 2.79
N ILE A 266 -28.61 13.86 2.94
CA ILE A 266 -27.81 13.51 4.12
C ILE A 266 -28.31 14.34 5.31
N ALA A 267 -28.72 13.64 6.39
CA ALA A 267 -29.33 14.28 7.55
C ALA A 267 -28.33 15.11 8.35
N ASP A 268 -27.10 14.60 8.55
CA ASP A 268 -26.04 15.32 9.27
C ASP A 268 -25.55 16.50 8.44
N PRO A 269 -25.69 17.73 8.92
CA PRO A 269 -25.31 18.92 8.16
C PRO A 269 -23.80 19.04 7.95
N ALA A 270 -22.98 18.62 8.92
CA ALA A 270 -21.52 18.71 8.81
C ALA A 270 -20.99 17.70 7.79
N LEU A 271 -21.46 16.45 7.86
CA LEU A 271 -21.16 15.41 6.88
C LEU A 271 -21.62 15.79 5.49
N ARG A 272 -22.85 16.34 5.38
CA ARG A 272 -23.39 16.84 4.12
C ARG A 272 -22.51 17.91 3.48
N ALA A 273 -22.07 18.90 4.25
CA ALA A 273 -21.20 19.96 3.73
C ALA A 273 -19.85 19.43 3.26
N GLU A 274 -19.23 18.55 4.01
CA GLU A 274 -17.96 17.93 3.65
C GLU A 274 -18.07 17.14 2.34
N ILE A 275 -19.10 16.29 2.21
CA ILE A 275 -19.30 15.48 1.00
C ILE A 275 -19.65 16.36 -0.19
N GLN A 276 -20.53 17.36 -0.01
CA GLN A 276 -20.87 18.32 -1.07
C GLN A 276 -19.66 19.11 -1.54
N GLY A 277 -18.82 19.59 -0.62
CA GLY A 277 -17.60 20.30 -0.96
C GLY A 277 -16.67 19.45 -1.82
N ARG A 278 -16.40 18.21 -1.41
CA ARG A 278 -15.53 17.29 -2.15
C ARG A 278 -16.08 16.93 -3.53
N LEU A 279 -17.39 16.69 -3.64
CA LEU A 279 -18.04 16.40 -4.91
C LEU A 279 -18.00 17.61 -5.86
N ALA A 280 -18.20 18.81 -5.35
CA ALA A 280 -18.13 20.04 -6.13
C ALA A 280 -16.72 20.29 -6.68
N PHE A 281 -15.69 20.07 -5.86
CA PHE A 281 -14.31 20.12 -6.34
C PHE A 281 -14.03 19.05 -7.40
N ALA A 282 -14.48 17.80 -7.20
CA ALA A 282 -14.34 16.75 -8.21
C ALA A 282 -15.04 17.09 -9.53
N ALA A 283 -16.19 17.77 -9.49
CA ALA A 283 -16.87 18.26 -10.68
C ALA A 283 -16.06 19.35 -11.41
N LEU A 284 -15.43 20.28 -10.69
CA LEU A 284 -14.56 21.30 -11.28
C LEU A 284 -13.27 20.71 -11.86
N ASP A 285 -12.68 19.74 -11.19
CA ASP A 285 -11.47 19.03 -11.66
C ASP A 285 -11.75 18.24 -12.95
N ALA A 286 -13.00 17.78 -13.12
CA ALA A 286 -13.43 17.13 -14.35
C ALA A 286 -13.55 18.09 -15.57
N GLY A 287 -13.76 19.38 -15.34
CA GLY A 287 -13.74 20.40 -16.38
C GLY A 287 -14.60 21.62 -16.06
N PRO A 288 -14.29 22.78 -16.67
CA PRO A 288 -14.95 24.04 -16.38
C PRO A 288 -16.40 24.13 -16.86
N GLY A 289 -16.87 23.21 -17.69
CA GLY A 289 -18.23 23.19 -18.22
C GLY A 289 -19.33 23.03 -17.17
N GLN A 290 -18.97 22.65 -15.94
CA GLN A 290 -19.92 22.45 -14.82
C GLN A 290 -20.07 23.68 -13.91
N ALA A 291 -19.36 24.76 -14.19
CA ALA A 291 -19.31 25.93 -13.32
C ALA A 291 -20.70 26.54 -12.99
N ALA A 292 -21.58 26.58 -13.98
CA ALA A 292 -22.92 27.16 -13.81
C ALA A 292 -23.83 26.36 -12.84
N ASP A 293 -23.64 25.05 -12.78
CA ASP A 293 -24.41 24.16 -11.90
C ASP A 293 -23.96 24.24 -10.45
N LEU A 294 -22.74 24.72 -10.20
CA LEU A 294 -22.14 24.76 -8.86
C LEU A 294 -22.43 26.01 -8.06
N ASP A 295 -22.81 27.12 -8.68
CA ASP A 295 -23.20 28.36 -7.97
C ASP A 295 -24.34 28.13 -6.98
N GLY A 296 -25.33 27.34 -7.36
CA GLY A 296 -26.44 26.97 -6.48
C GLY A 296 -26.00 26.09 -5.31
N VAL A 297 -24.99 25.23 -5.51
CA VAL A 297 -24.41 24.40 -4.44
C VAL A 297 -23.65 25.24 -3.44
N VAL A 298 -22.83 26.19 -3.91
CA VAL A 298 -22.09 27.15 -3.07
C VAL A 298 -23.03 27.95 -2.17
N GLN A 299 -24.09 28.53 -2.76
CA GLN A 299 -25.06 29.29 -1.99
C GLN A 299 -25.80 28.44 -0.97
N ALA A 300 -26.19 27.22 -1.35
CA ALA A 300 -26.85 26.31 -0.43
C ALA A 300 -25.94 25.88 0.75
N MET A 301 -24.66 25.66 0.52
CA MET A 301 -23.70 25.35 1.58
C MET A 301 -23.54 26.53 2.56
N ALA A 302 -23.34 27.72 2.06
CA ALA A 302 -23.12 28.91 2.88
C ALA A 302 -24.38 29.31 3.68
N THR A 303 -25.59 29.21 3.07
CA THR A 303 -26.85 29.59 3.73
C THR A 303 -27.38 28.54 4.69
N ALA A 304 -27.14 27.23 4.40
CA ALA A 304 -27.62 26.16 5.27
C ALA A 304 -26.83 26.04 6.57
N GLN A 305 -25.60 26.53 6.61
CA GLN A 305 -24.67 26.40 7.76
C GLN A 305 -23.81 27.66 7.92
N PRO A 306 -24.42 28.83 8.24
CA PRO A 306 -23.69 30.09 8.30
C PRO A 306 -22.65 30.18 9.42
N ASP A 307 -22.73 29.29 10.42
CA ASP A 307 -21.81 29.23 11.57
C ASP A 307 -20.87 28.02 11.49
N ASN A 308 -20.84 27.28 10.39
CA ASN A 308 -19.98 26.10 10.24
C ASN A 308 -18.73 26.45 9.42
N PRO A 309 -17.52 26.55 10.05
CA PRO A 309 -16.30 26.92 9.35
C PRO A 309 -15.95 25.96 8.19
N ALA A 310 -16.26 24.67 8.30
CA ALA A 310 -15.99 23.70 7.24
C ALA A 310 -16.85 23.98 5.99
N ALA A 311 -18.14 24.27 6.18
CA ALA A 311 -19.05 24.57 5.08
C ALA A 311 -18.67 25.89 4.40
N LEU A 312 -18.36 26.93 5.19
CA LEU A 312 -17.94 28.24 4.70
C LEU A 312 -16.59 28.18 3.98
N SER A 313 -15.62 27.45 4.54
CA SER A 313 -14.31 27.24 3.92
C SER A 313 -14.45 26.62 2.51
N PHE A 314 -15.21 25.55 2.37
CA PHE A 314 -15.48 24.94 1.07
C PHE A 314 -16.24 25.89 0.13
N ALA A 315 -17.27 26.59 0.63
CA ALA A 315 -18.07 27.50 -0.18
C ALA A 315 -17.21 28.63 -0.74
N HIS A 316 -16.37 29.25 0.10
CA HIS A 316 -15.46 30.33 -0.33
C HIS A 316 -14.38 29.83 -1.28
N ALA A 317 -13.75 28.66 -1.02
CA ALA A 317 -12.73 28.07 -1.90
C ALA A 317 -13.32 27.70 -3.28
N LEU A 318 -14.53 27.15 -3.30
CA LEU A 318 -15.23 26.82 -4.53
C LEU A 318 -15.59 28.08 -5.32
N SER A 319 -16.14 29.13 -4.63
CA SER A 319 -16.40 30.42 -5.23
C SER A 319 -15.15 31.09 -5.80
N ALA A 320 -14.00 30.90 -5.13
CA ALA A 320 -12.72 31.43 -5.60
C ALA A 320 -12.29 30.72 -6.91
N ARG A 321 -12.43 29.41 -7.01
CA ARG A 321 -12.14 28.69 -8.25
C ARG A 321 -13.08 29.06 -9.39
N LEU A 322 -14.38 29.28 -9.10
CA LEU A 322 -15.35 29.74 -10.10
C LEU A 322 -15.01 31.16 -10.57
N ALA A 323 -14.63 32.06 -9.66
CA ALA A 323 -14.20 33.41 -10.01
C ALA A 323 -12.92 33.39 -10.87
N LEU A 324 -11.97 32.55 -10.55
CA LEU A 324 -10.75 32.38 -11.35
C LEU A 324 -11.06 31.85 -12.75
N ALA A 325 -11.94 30.84 -12.86
CA ALA A 325 -12.39 30.32 -14.15
C ALA A 325 -13.14 31.39 -15.00
N ALA A 326 -13.81 32.34 -14.35
CA ALA A 326 -14.45 33.52 -14.99
C ALA A 326 -13.46 34.66 -15.33
N GLY A 327 -12.15 34.50 -15.00
CA GLY A 327 -11.11 35.51 -15.25
C GLY A 327 -11.05 36.65 -14.19
N ASP A 328 -11.80 36.56 -13.08
CA ASP A 328 -11.79 37.55 -12.00
C ASP A 328 -10.79 37.13 -10.88
N ALA A 329 -9.50 37.21 -11.18
CA ALA A 329 -8.42 36.87 -10.25
C ALA A 329 -8.45 37.70 -8.93
N PRO A 330 -8.75 39.03 -8.93
CA PRO A 330 -8.86 39.79 -7.70
C PRO A 330 -9.99 39.31 -6.77
N ARG A 331 -11.13 38.92 -7.33
CA ARG A 331 -12.22 38.31 -6.56
C ARG A 331 -11.85 36.91 -6.08
N ALA A 332 -11.23 36.11 -6.92
CA ALA A 332 -10.75 34.77 -6.56
C ALA A 332 -9.83 34.82 -5.33
N ARG A 333 -8.85 35.72 -5.32
CA ARG A 333 -7.93 35.92 -4.17
C ARG A 333 -8.68 36.26 -2.89
N ARG A 334 -9.57 37.28 -2.92
CA ARG A 334 -10.34 37.67 -1.72
C ARG A 334 -11.17 36.51 -1.15
N LEU A 335 -11.80 35.71 -2.03
CA LEU A 335 -12.60 34.56 -1.61
C LEU A 335 -11.72 33.46 -1.04
N MET A 336 -10.53 33.23 -1.60
CA MET A 336 -9.59 32.24 -1.07
C MET A 336 -9.02 32.68 0.29
N ASP A 337 -8.76 33.97 0.50
CA ASP A 337 -8.38 34.49 1.81
C ASP A 337 -9.49 34.25 2.86
N GLN A 338 -10.76 34.40 2.48
CA GLN A 338 -11.88 34.05 3.36
C GLN A 338 -11.90 32.53 3.66
N ALA A 339 -11.72 31.69 2.64
CA ALA A 339 -11.64 30.23 2.83
C ALA A 339 -10.53 29.83 3.80
N LEU A 340 -9.36 30.47 3.72
CA LEU A 340 -8.23 30.25 4.64
C LEU A 340 -8.56 30.67 6.07
N ILE A 341 -9.25 31.79 6.27
CA ILE A 341 -9.69 32.25 7.60
C ILE A 341 -10.65 31.22 8.21
N GLU A 342 -11.67 30.79 7.46
CA GLU A 342 -12.64 29.80 7.92
C GLU A 342 -11.98 28.45 8.22
N GLU A 343 -11.08 27.96 7.33
CA GLU A 343 -10.38 26.71 7.54
C GLU A 343 -9.51 26.74 8.79
N SER A 344 -8.87 27.89 9.08
CA SER A 344 -8.01 28.03 10.28
C SER A 344 -8.78 27.98 11.60
N GLN A 345 -10.10 28.16 11.58
CA GLN A 345 -10.97 28.05 12.77
C GLN A 345 -11.34 26.59 13.09
N ARG A 346 -11.04 25.65 12.22
CA ARG A 346 -11.35 24.23 12.45
C ARG A 346 -10.38 23.62 13.47
N VAL A 347 -10.86 22.63 14.23
CA VAL A 347 -10.03 21.84 15.15
C VAL A 347 -8.89 21.13 14.41
N LEU A 348 -9.18 20.62 13.21
CA LEU A 348 -8.18 20.07 12.29
C LEU A 348 -8.33 20.76 10.93
N PRO A 349 -7.46 21.75 10.63
CA PRO A 349 -7.51 22.49 9.37
C PRO A 349 -6.85 21.72 8.23
N ALA A 350 -7.40 20.54 7.90
CA ALA A 350 -6.79 19.60 6.96
C ALA A 350 -6.67 20.14 5.54
N ARG A 351 -7.50 21.11 5.16
CA ARG A 351 -7.51 21.75 3.85
C ARG A 351 -6.61 22.98 3.73
N LEU A 352 -6.09 23.47 4.84
CA LEU A 352 -5.25 24.68 4.86
C LEU A 352 -4.08 24.63 3.87
N PRO A 353 -3.32 23.52 3.78
CA PRO A 353 -2.25 23.40 2.78
C PRO A 353 -2.77 23.44 1.34
N GLU A 354 -3.89 22.79 1.05
CA GLU A 354 -4.50 22.77 -0.29
C GLU A 354 -4.99 24.16 -0.70
N TRP A 355 -5.67 24.90 0.21
CA TRP A 355 -6.12 26.26 -0.05
C TRP A 355 -4.95 27.23 -0.28
N ARG A 356 -3.82 27.04 0.40
CA ARG A 356 -2.59 27.78 0.13
C ARG A 356 -2.03 27.53 -1.26
N LEU A 357 -2.05 26.26 -1.72
CA LEU A 357 -1.64 25.95 -3.09
C LEU A 357 -2.57 26.57 -4.14
N LEU A 358 -3.88 26.52 -3.92
CA LEU A 358 -4.84 27.18 -4.79
C LEU A 358 -4.64 28.71 -4.82
N LEU A 359 -4.31 29.32 -3.68
CA LEU A 359 -3.97 30.73 -3.64
C LEU A 359 -2.70 31.03 -4.43
N ALA A 360 -1.71 30.14 -4.43
CA ALA A 360 -0.50 30.28 -5.25
C ALA A 360 -0.79 30.31 -6.77
N GLU A 361 -1.87 29.67 -7.22
CA GLU A 361 -2.35 29.75 -8.60
C GLU A 361 -3.05 31.10 -8.90
N MET A 362 -3.72 31.66 -7.89
CA MET A 362 -4.49 32.91 -8.01
C MET A 362 -3.65 34.16 -7.82
N ASP A 363 -2.47 34.02 -7.20
CA ASP A 363 -1.53 35.10 -6.88
C ASP A 363 -0.09 34.75 -7.33
N PRO A 364 0.20 34.82 -8.65
CA PRO A 364 1.50 34.45 -9.20
C PRO A 364 2.67 35.30 -8.66
N GLU A 365 2.38 36.57 -8.27
CA GLU A 365 3.39 37.48 -7.72
C GLU A 365 3.96 36.98 -6.38
N HIS A 366 3.14 36.32 -5.58
CA HIS A 366 3.51 35.77 -4.28
C HIS A 366 3.49 34.23 -4.24
N ARG A 367 3.56 33.58 -5.42
CA ARG A 367 3.47 32.13 -5.58
C ARG A 367 4.42 31.37 -4.65
N GLU A 368 5.68 31.80 -4.57
CA GLU A 368 6.70 31.19 -3.70
C GLU A 368 6.26 31.22 -2.23
N SER A 369 5.84 32.39 -1.73
CA SER A 369 5.37 32.57 -0.35
C SER A 369 4.18 31.67 -0.03
N HIS A 370 3.26 31.51 -0.95
CA HIS A 370 2.08 30.66 -0.74
C HIS A 370 2.42 29.16 -0.74
N ILE A 371 3.35 28.72 -1.60
CA ILE A 371 3.82 27.33 -1.60
C ILE A 371 4.56 26.99 -0.31
N LEU A 372 5.45 27.87 0.15
CA LEU A 372 6.17 27.70 1.42
C LEU A 372 5.18 27.69 2.60
N ALA A 373 4.20 28.59 2.61
CA ALA A 373 3.16 28.60 3.63
C ALA A 373 2.26 27.34 3.58
N ALA A 374 2.06 26.73 2.41
CA ALA A 374 1.38 25.44 2.28
C ALA A 374 2.20 24.31 2.90
N TYR A 375 3.51 24.31 2.67
CA TYR A 375 4.43 23.34 3.24
C TYR A 375 4.49 23.44 4.76
N ASP A 376 4.64 24.67 5.31
CA ASP A 376 4.65 24.91 6.75
C ASP A 376 3.33 24.51 7.41
N ALA A 377 2.20 24.81 6.77
CA ALA A 377 0.89 24.42 7.26
C ALA A 377 0.72 22.90 7.27
N LEU A 378 1.21 22.21 6.25
CA LEU A 378 1.20 20.75 6.21
C LEU A 378 2.05 20.15 7.33
N ASP A 379 3.27 20.65 7.54
CA ASP A 379 4.16 20.13 8.57
C ASP A 379 3.54 20.28 9.97
N ALA A 380 2.84 21.39 10.23
CA ALA A 380 2.14 21.63 11.49
C ALA A 380 0.97 20.66 11.74
N ILE A 381 0.20 20.30 10.71
CA ILE A 381 -0.99 19.44 10.87
C ILE A 381 -0.70 17.94 10.64
N ARG A 382 0.38 17.59 9.98
CA ARG A 382 0.74 16.22 9.61
C ARG A 382 0.63 15.21 10.77
N PRO A 383 1.10 15.50 12.00
CA PRO A 383 0.96 14.58 13.13
C PRO A 383 -0.48 14.32 13.58
N LEU A 384 -1.41 15.20 13.19
CA LEU A 384 -2.82 15.16 13.58
C LEU A 384 -3.71 14.50 12.51
N LEU A 385 -3.18 14.31 11.29
CA LEU A 385 -3.94 13.72 10.20
C LEU A 385 -4.20 12.24 10.47
N PRO A 386 -5.44 11.75 10.27
CA PRO A 386 -5.72 10.33 10.33
C PRO A 386 -4.98 9.60 9.20
N ARG A 387 -4.55 8.37 9.42
CA ARG A 387 -3.87 7.55 8.39
C ARG A 387 -4.71 7.40 7.13
N PHE A 388 -5.99 7.13 7.32
CA PHE A 388 -6.97 6.99 6.25
C PHE A 388 -8.08 8.01 6.44
N ASP A 389 -8.52 8.61 5.37
CA ASP A 389 -9.68 9.50 5.37
C ASP A 389 -10.95 8.68 5.71
N PRO A 390 -11.73 9.09 6.71
CA PRO A 390 -12.88 8.31 7.18
C PRO A 390 -14.02 8.23 6.16
N LEU A 391 -14.04 9.08 5.13
CA LEU A 391 -15.09 9.09 4.12
C LEU A 391 -14.71 8.32 2.86
N THR A 392 -13.44 8.37 2.47
CA THR A 392 -12.99 7.77 1.22
C THR A 392 -12.02 6.61 1.43
N GLU A 393 -11.55 6.38 2.64
CA GLU A 393 -10.51 5.39 2.98
C GLU A 393 -9.20 5.56 2.19
N GLU A 394 -9.01 6.73 1.56
CA GLU A 394 -7.74 7.07 0.93
C GLU A 394 -6.72 7.48 1.99
N THR A 395 -5.45 7.26 1.72
CA THR A 395 -4.39 7.66 2.66
C THR A 395 -4.33 9.17 2.80
N ALA A 396 -4.01 9.65 3.99
CA ALA A 396 -3.80 11.08 4.23
C ALA A 396 -2.71 11.64 3.31
N TYR A 397 -1.73 10.80 2.98
CA TYR A 397 -0.67 11.15 2.06
C TYR A 397 -1.20 11.50 0.66
N SER A 398 -2.02 10.64 0.05
CA SER A 398 -2.56 10.87 -1.28
C SER A 398 -3.50 12.07 -1.33
N LEU A 399 -4.26 12.29 -0.25
CA LEU A 399 -5.26 13.35 -0.19
C LEU A 399 -4.68 14.74 0.11
N TYR A 400 -3.74 14.83 1.06
CA TYR A 400 -3.34 16.12 1.63
C TYR A 400 -1.86 16.46 1.42
N MET A 401 -0.97 15.47 1.26
CA MET A 401 0.47 15.70 1.34
C MET A 401 1.16 15.74 -0.03
N ARG A 402 0.84 14.82 -0.92
CA ARG A 402 1.57 14.62 -2.19
C ARG A 402 1.71 15.92 -3.00
N LYS A 403 0.61 16.65 -3.24
CA LYS A 403 0.64 17.89 -4.03
C LYS A 403 1.50 18.98 -3.39
N VAL A 404 1.46 19.09 -2.06
CA VAL A 404 2.23 20.11 -1.32
C VAL A 404 3.73 19.84 -1.45
N PHE A 405 4.15 18.60 -1.21
CA PHE A 405 5.56 18.22 -1.37
C PHE A 405 6.05 18.40 -2.81
N GLN A 406 5.26 17.93 -3.78
CA GLN A 406 5.61 18.09 -5.20
C GLN A 406 5.74 19.56 -5.59
N SER A 407 4.83 20.43 -5.14
CA SER A 407 4.88 21.87 -5.41
C SER A 407 6.11 22.53 -4.77
N ALA A 408 6.48 22.12 -3.56
CA ALA A 408 7.66 22.65 -2.88
C ALA A 408 8.96 22.19 -3.55
N VAL A 409 9.06 20.92 -3.95
CA VAL A 409 10.20 20.40 -4.73
C VAL A 409 10.29 21.11 -6.08
N ASP A 410 9.16 21.26 -6.79
CA ASP A 410 9.10 21.96 -8.08
C ASP A 410 9.56 23.41 -7.96
N LEU A 411 9.16 24.11 -6.89
CA LEU A 411 9.58 25.47 -6.61
C LEU A 411 11.12 25.57 -6.52
N ASP A 412 11.73 24.77 -5.66
CA ASP A 412 13.19 24.79 -5.48
C ASP A 412 13.93 24.42 -6.78
N LEU A 413 13.47 23.38 -7.48
CA LEU A 413 14.08 22.94 -8.73
C LEU A 413 13.91 23.96 -9.86
N SER A 414 12.79 24.69 -9.91
CA SER A 414 12.59 25.74 -10.92
C SER A 414 13.50 26.95 -10.70
N GLN A 415 13.93 27.21 -9.48
CA GLN A 415 14.86 28.28 -9.10
C GLN A 415 16.33 27.83 -9.04
N ALA A 416 16.61 26.54 -9.21
CA ALA A 416 17.96 25.99 -9.16
C ALA A 416 18.75 26.35 -10.42
N SER A 417 19.42 27.51 -10.38
CA SER A 417 20.27 27.98 -11.48
C SER A 417 21.41 28.85 -10.97
N GLY A 418 22.52 28.85 -11.72
CA GLY A 418 23.67 29.69 -11.42
C GLY A 418 24.21 29.51 -9.99
N ALA A 419 24.42 30.62 -9.27
CA ALA A 419 24.98 30.59 -7.91
C ALA A 419 24.07 29.93 -6.85
N LEU A 420 22.77 29.82 -7.12
CA LEU A 420 21.79 29.22 -6.20
C LEU A 420 21.56 27.73 -6.46
N GLU A 421 22.09 27.17 -7.54
CA GLU A 421 21.82 25.79 -7.96
C GLU A 421 22.12 24.78 -6.83
N GLN A 422 23.30 24.82 -6.24
CA GLN A 422 23.71 23.89 -5.18
C GLN A 422 22.84 23.99 -3.93
N VAL A 423 22.41 25.19 -3.57
CA VAL A 423 21.55 25.43 -2.40
C VAL A 423 20.15 24.88 -2.66
N ARG A 424 19.57 25.24 -3.80
CA ARG A 424 18.21 24.82 -4.17
C ARG A 424 18.10 23.31 -4.41
N VAL A 425 19.09 22.68 -5.01
CA VAL A 425 19.14 21.20 -5.17
C VAL A 425 19.23 20.51 -3.81
N ARG A 426 19.99 21.05 -2.87
CA ARG A 426 20.06 20.52 -1.51
C ARG A 426 18.74 20.69 -0.76
N ASP A 427 18.07 21.83 -0.90
CA ASP A 427 16.77 22.07 -0.25
C ASP A 427 15.68 21.18 -0.85
N ALA A 428 15.63 21.03 -2.17
CA ALA A 428 14.76 20.06 -2.83
C ALA A 428 15.01 18.62 -2.33
N GLN A 429 16.27 18.22 -2.15
CA GLN A 429 16.62 16.90 -1.61
C GLN A 429 16.10 16.70 -0.18
N LYS A 430 16.18 17.72 0.68
CA LYS A 430 15.62 17.67 2.05
C LYS A 430 14.10 17.49 2.02
N ILE A 431 13.41 18.21 1.13
CA ILE A 431 11.96 18.08 0.96
C ILE A 431 11.61 16.66 0.48
N VAL A 432 12.39 16.10 -0.46
CA VAL A 432 12.20 14.70 -0.91
C VAL A 432 12.36 13.73 0.25
N GLU A 433 13.34 13.91 1.13
CA GLU A 433 13.51 13.05 2.32
C GLU A 433 12.33 13.19 3.30
N ALA A 434 11.90 14.41 3.59
CA ALA A 434 10.71 14.66 4.43
C ALA A 434 9.45 14.03 3.82
N TYR A 435 9.31 14.14 2.51
CA TYR A 435 8.26 13.53 1.73
C TYR A 435 8.25 12.00 1.86
N ARG A 436 9.41 11.32 1.69
CA ARG A 436 9.54 9.87 1.86
C ARG A 436 9.19 9.40 3.27
N GLN A 437 9.65 10.14 4.27
CA GLN A 437 9.33 9.85 5.65
C GLN A 437 7.83 10.02 5.95
N ALA A 438 7.22 11.11 5.49
CA ALA A 438 5.80 11.37 5.66
C ALA A 438 4.93 10.31 4.96
N GLU A 439 5.34 9.87 3.79
CA GLU A 439 4.66 8.81 3.04
C GLU A 439 4.68 7.48 3.81
N LEU A 440 5.84 7.05 4.30
CA LEU A 440 5.97 5.86 5.15
C LEU A 440 5.13 5.99 6.43
N GLN A 441 5.15 7.15 7.09
CA GLN A 441 4.35 7.39 8.31
C GLN A 441 2.84 7.38 8.03
N SER A 442 2.41 7.89 6.89
CA SER A 442 0.99 7.88 6.49
C SER A 442 0.48 6.45 6.28
N VAL A 443 1.30 5.58 5.68
CA VAL A 443 0.91 4.19 5.42
C VAL A 443 1.01 3.33 6.69
N TYR A 444 2.10 3.46 7.45
CA TYR A 444 2.43 2.54 8.55
C TYR A 444 2.14 3.08 9.95
N GLY A 445 1.77 4.35 10.07
CA GLY A 445 1.59 5.05 11.35
C GLY A 445 2.90 5.61 11.91
N SER A 446 2.83 6.77 12.54
CA SER A 446 4.01 7.42 13.15
C SER A 446 4.60 6.63 14.31
N GLU A 447 3.79 5.87 15.03
CA GLU A 447 4.25 4.94 16.07
C GLU A 447 5.05 3.76 15.51
N CYS A 448 4.75 3.35 14.26
CA CYS A 448 5.47 2.29 13.56
C CYS A 448 6.71 2.80 12.82
N VAL A 449 6.63 4.02 12.32
CA VAL A 449 7.68 4.68 11.55
C VAL A 449 8.01 6.01 12.25
N PRO A 450 8.80 5.99 13.33
CA PRO A 450 9.14 7.20 14.08
C PRO A 450 9.92 8.17 13.20
N GLU A 451 9.71 9.44 13.44
CA GLU A 451 10.53 10.47 12.80
C GLU A 451 12.00 10.31 13.20
N ARG A 452 12.88 10.41 12.23
CA ARG A 452 14.34 10.31 12.42
C ARG A 452 15.03 11.33 11.53
N ASP A 453 16.11 11.87 12.02
CA ASP A 453 17.00 12.68 11.20
C ASP A 453 17.59 11.85 10.06
N PRO A 454 17.48 12.28 8.82
CA PRO A 454 18.09 11.56 7.70
C PRO A 454 19.62 11.56 7.81
N LEU A 455 20.23 10.52 7.26
CA LEU A 455 21.68 10.48 7.07
C LEU A 455 22.10 11.72 6.28
N ARG A 456 23.06 12.45 6.79
CA ARG A 456 23.57 13.63 6.09
C ARG A 456 24.34 13.20 4.84
N PRO A 457 24.00 13.68 3.65
CA PRO A 457 24.71 13.29 2.43
C PRO A 457 26.22 13.56 2.48
N GLU A 458 26.65 14.53 3.29
CA GLU A 458 28.06 14.84 3.54
C GLU A 458 28.83 13.68 4.20
N THR A 459 28.13 12.73 4.80
CA THR A 459 28.75 11.53 5.42
C THR A 459 28.94 10.38 4.44
N LEU A 460 28.55 10.55 3.19
CA LEU A 460 28.78 9.56 2.12
C LEU A 460 30.28 9.39 1.88
N ALA A 461 30.71 8.15 1.85
CA ALA A 461 32.10 7.81 1.55
C ALA A 461 32.40 7.94 0.04
N ALA A 462 33.66 8.10 -0.29
CA ALA A 462 34.10 8.04 -1.69
C ALA A 462 33.66 6.72 -2.34
N GLY A 463 33.09 6.80 -3.56
CA GLY A 463 32.51 5.66 -4.26
C GLY A 463 31.05 5.33 -3.87
N GLU A 464 30.44 6.09 -2.99
CA GLU A 464 28.99 6.02 -2.77
C GLU A 464 28.28 7.10 -3.57
N VAL A 465 27.34 6.69 -4.40
CA VAL A 465 26.50 7.57 -5.22
C VAL A 465 25.05 7.38 -4.80
N LEU A 466 24.40 8.46 -4.44
CA LEU A 466 23.01 8.48 -4.00
C LEU A 466 22.17 9.12 -5.09
N LEU A 467 21.15 8.42 -5.57
CA LEU A 467 20.29 8.84 -6.67
C LEU A 467 18.85 9.03 -6.21
N TYR A 468 18.28 10.18 -6.52
CA TYR A 468 16.88 10.53 -6.31
C TYR A 468 16.20 10.73 -7.67
N PRO A 469 15.55 9.72 -8.23
CA PRO A 469 14.61 9.95 -9.31
C PRO A 469 13.30 10.51 -8.72
N VAL A 470 12.96 11.74 -9.10
CA VAL A 470 11.77 12.46 -8.63
C VAL A 470 10.76 12.54 -9.77
N LEU A 471 9.62 11.91 -9.59
CA LEU A 471 8.54 11.88 -10.57
C LEU A 471 7.58 13.03 -10.32
N LEU A 472 7.78 14.16 -11.01
CA LEU A 472 6.83 15.26 -11.05
C LEU A 472 5.73 14.97 -12.08
N PRO A 473 4.57 15.66 -12.01
CA PRO A 473 3.45 15.40 -12.90
C PRO A 473 3.79 15.54 -14.40
N ASP A 474 4.71 16.43 -14.73
CA ASP A 474 5.06 16.81 -16.11
C ASP A 474 6.45 16.37 -16.57
N ARG A 475 7.25 15.79 -15.65
CA ARG A 475 8.65 15.44 -15.96
C ARG A 475 9.30 14.52 -14.93
N LEU A 476 10.37 13.86 -15.35
CA LEU A 476 11.34 13.17 -14.52
C LEU A 476 12.51 14.11 -14.20
N GLU A 477 12.80 14.28 -12.92
CA GLU A 477 14.01 14.95 -12.41
C GLU A 477 14.97 13.92 -11.81
N LEU A 478 16.25 14.10 -12.04
CA LEU A 478 17.30 13.29 -11.43
C LEU A 478 18.20 14.17 -10.57
N LEU A 479 18.12 13.99 -9.27
CA LEU A 479 19.04 14.58 -8.31
C LEU A 479 19.98 13.49 -7.84
N TYR A 480 21.26 13.77 -7.70
CA TYR A 480 22.19 12.80 -7.14
C TYR A 480 23.33 13.44 -6.37
N VAL A 481 23.86 12.67 -5.43
CA VAL A 481 24.94 13.10 -4.55
C VAL A 481 26.08 12.10 -4.67
N ILE A 482 27.27 12.61 -4.90
CA ILE A 482 28.49 11.80 -4.96
C ILE A 482 29.23 12.00 -3.65
N GLY A 483 29.50 10.91 -2.95
CA GLY A 483 30.34 10.93 -1.75
C GLY A 483 31.79 11.23 -2.12
N GLY A 484 32.38 12.12 -1.34
CA GLY A 484 33.76 12.55 -1.55
C GLY A 484 34.69 12.20 -0.40
N ALA A 485 36.00 12.37 -0.62
CA ALA A 485 36.96 12.28 0.47
C ALA A 485 36.72 13.40 1.48
N ASN A 486 36.92 13.12 2.79
CA ASN A 486 36.82 14.09 3.88
C ASN A 486 35.43 14.75 4.06
N GLY A 487 34.34 14.09 3.67
CA GLY A 487 32.99 14.61 3.88
C GLY A 487 32.60 15.73 2.91
N GLN A 488 33.23 15.83 1.76
CA GLN A 488 32.89 16.77 0.71
C GLN A 488 32.00 16.09 -0.34
N ALA A 489 30.70 16.02 -0.07
CA ALA A 489 29.75 15.51 -1.04
C ALA A 489 29.42 16.54 -2.12
N SER A 490 29.29 16.08 -3.37
CA SER A 490 28.90 16.91 -4.50
C SER A 490 27.43 16.65 -4.87
N PHE A 491 26.62 17.70 -4.79
CA PHE A 491 25.21 17.65 -5.19
C PHE A 491 25.11 18.01 -6.68
N LYS A 492 24.41 17.19 -7.43
CA LYS A 492 24.22 17.39 -8.87
C LYS A 492 22.74 17.25 -9.22
N ARG A 493 22.30 18.03 -10.19
CA ARG A 493 21.02 17.91 -10.85
C ARG A 493 21.27 17.69 -12.35
N LEU A 494 20.58 16.78 -12.95
CA LEU A 494 20.60 16.60 -14.41
C LEU A 494 19.50 17.44 -15.07
N ALA A 495 19.68 17.70 -16.37
CA ALA A 495 18.64 18.39 -17.13
C ALA A 495 17.31 17.61 -17.02
N PRO A 496 16.20 18.29 -16.71
CA PRO A 496 14.91 17.63 -16.53
C PRO A 496 14.44 16.98 -17.83
N ASN A 497 13.93 15.76 -17.73
CA ASN A 497 13.34 15.07 -18.87
C ASN A 497 11.84 15.37 -18.97
N ARG A 498 11.50 16.44 -19.71
CA ARG A 498 10.12 16.89 -19.93
C ARG A 498 9.29 16.03 -20.87
N GLY A 499 9.91 15.06 -21.55
CA GLY A 499 9.23 14.10 -22.41
C GLY A 499 8.82 12.81 -21.70
N VAL A 500 9.09 12.71 -20.40
CA VAL A 500 8.81 11.52 -19.59
C VAL A 500 8.18 11.98 -18.28
N ASP A 501 6.89 11.76 -18.15
CA ASP A 501 6.12 12.03 -16.94
C ASP A 501 6.07 10.80 -16.01
N ARG A 502 5.37 10.94 -14.89
CA ARG A 502 5.19 9.88 -13.90
C ARG A 502 4.61 8.62 -14.52
N GLU A 503 3.62 8.78 -15.40
CA GLU A 503 2.89 7.67 -15.98
C GLU A 503 3.76 6.87 -16.95
N ALA A 504 4.48 7.54 -17.83
CA ALA A 504 5.40 6.89 -18.75
C ALA A 504 6.46 6.06 -18.03
N VAL A 505 6.92 6.51 -16.85
CA VAL A 505 7.83 5.73 -16.00
C VAL A 505 7.11 4.55 -15.37
N SER A 506 5.90 4.74 -14.84
CA SER A 506 5.11 3.66 -14.23
C SER A 506 4.81 2.54 -15.23
N ASP A 507 4.42 2.89 -16.45
CA ASP A 507 4.19 1.92 -17.54
C ASP A 507 5.43 1.09 -17.87
N LEU A 508 6.61 1.71 -17.91
CA LEU A 508 7.86 0.99 -18.17
C LEU A 508 8.21 0.05 -17.02
N VAL A 509 8.02 0.49 -15.79
CA VAL A 509 8.24 -0.34 -14.59
C VAL A 509 7.30 -1.53 -14.57
N GLU A 510 6.01 -1.31 -14.81
CA GLU A 510 5.01 -2.38 -14.86
C GLU A 510 5.36 -3.43 -15.92
N GLN A 511 5.75 -3.00 -17.12
CA GLN A 511 6.18 -3.92 -18.18
C GLN A 511 7.40 -4.76 -17.78
N VAL A 512 8.40 -4.17 -17.11
CA VAL A 512 9.55 -4.92 -16.60
C VAL A 512 9.14 -5.92 -15.56
N VAL A 513 8.38 -5.48 -14.55
CA VAL A 513 8.04 -6.30 -13.39
C VAL A 513 7.10 -7.45 -13.80
N LEU A 514 6.05 -7.19 -14.57
CA LEU A 514 5.12 -8.23 -15.02
C LEU A 514 5.81 -9.29 -15.87
N SER A 515 6.66 -8.88 -16.83
CA SER A 515 7.36 -9.81 -17.69
C SER A 515 8.39 -10.67 -16.91
N LEU A 516 9.07 -10.09 -15.93
CA LEU A 516 10.01 -10.84 -15.08
C LEU A 516 9.31 -11.75 -14.07
N SER A 517 8.22 -11.28 -13.43
CA SER A 517 7.59 -12.02 -12.34
C SER A 517 6.67 -13.15 -12.81
N TYR A 518 5.95 -12.94 -13.93
CA TYR A 518 4.88 -13.88 -14.36
C TYR A 518 5.16 -14.56 -15.70
N ASP A 519 5.55 -13.80 -16.71
CA ASP A 519 5.62 -14.33 -18.08
C ASP A 519 6.93 -15.02 -18.39
N ASN A 520 8.01 -14.66 -17.68
CA ASN A 520 9.35 -15.18 -17.90
C ASN A 520 9.76 -15.16 -19.39
N ASP A 521 9.28 -14.17 -20.14
CA ASP A 521 9.59 -13.93 -21.53
C ASP A 521 10.68 -12.84 -21.66
N ASN A 522 11.07 -12.47 -22.88
CA ASN A 522 12.06 -11.43 -23.12
C ASN A 522 11.46 -10.00 -23.26
N ALA A 523 10.17 -9.81 -22.99
CA ALA A 523 9.48 -8.54 -23.20
C ALA A 523 10.00 -7.44 -22.26
N TRP A 524 10.53 -7.80 -21.09
CA TRP A 524 11.14 -6.87 -20.13
C TRP A 524 12.40 -6.17 -20.64
N ARG A 525 13.10 -6.70 -21.65
CA ARG A 525 14.41 -6.19 -22.10
C ARG A 525 14.34 -4.77 -22.68
N ALA A 526 13.36 -4.48 -23.50
CA ALA A 526 13.24 -3.16 -24.13
C ALA A 526 12.86 -2.07 -23.12
N PRO A 527 11.82 -2.23 -22.25
CA PRO A 527 11.55 -1.26 -21.20
C PRO A 527 12.67 -1.15 -20.15
N SER A 528 13.38 -2.24 -19.84
CA SER A 528 14.55 -2.23 -18.94
C SER A 528 15.67 -1.34 -19.50
N ARG A 529 16.02 -1.47 -20.79
CA ARG A 529 16.99 -0.57 -21.43
C ARG A 529 16.53 0.89 -21.44
N ARG A 530 15.24 1.10 -21.68
CA ARG A 530 14.69 2.46 -21.64
C ARG A 530 14.82 3.08 -20.25
N LEU A 531 14.53 2.32 -19.19
CA LEU A 531 14.71 2.77 -17.82
C LEU A 531 16.19 2.97 -17.48
N TYR A 532 17.08 2.11 -17.96
CA TYR A 532 18.53 2.32 -17.81
C TYR A 532 18.97 3.65 -18.44
N ASP A 533 18.56 3.90 -19.68
CA ASP A 533 18.90 5.15 -20.37
C ASP A 533 18.35 6.39 -19.66
N LEU A 534 17.18 6.29 -19.05
CA LEU A 534 16.54 7.39 -18.33
C LEU A 534 17.17 7.65 -16.95
N LEU A 535 17.48 6.60 -16.19
CA LEU A 535 17.81 6.68 -14.78
C LEU A 535 19.30 6.52 -14.48
N ILE A 536 19.98 5.64 -15.20
CA ILE A 536 21.34 5.18 -14.85
C ILE A 536 22.41 5.78 -15.77
N LYS A 537 22.20 5.71 -17.07
CA LYS A 537 23.16 6.24 -18.05
C LYS A 537 23.62 7.67 -17.78
N PRO A 538 22.77 8.61 -17.35
CA PRO A 538 23.20 9.96 -17.04
C PRO A 538 24.14 10.07 -15.84
N VAL A 539 24.10 9.12 -14.89
CA VAL A 539 24.97 9.08 -13.70
C VAL A 539 26.13 8.09 -13.84
N GLU A 540 26.12 7.29 -14.89
CA GLU A 540 27.13 6.25 -15.16
C GLU A 540 28.58 6.76 -15.15
N PRO A 541 28.92 7.97 -15.66
CA PRO A 541 30.28 8.50 -15.60
C PRO A 541 30.84 8.67 -14.18
N ASP A 542 29.95 8.80 -13.19
CA ASP A 542 30.30 8.93 -11.78
C ASP A 542 30.33 7.57 -11.03
N LEU A 543 29.95 6.47 -11.71
CA LEU A 543 29.98 5.11 -11.17
C LEU A 543 31.33 4.45 -11.50
N THR A 544 32.27 4.54 -10.55
CA THR A 544 33.59 3.92 -10.67
C THR A 544 33.61 2.46 -10.26
N ALA A 545 34.66 1.73 -10.60
CA ALA A 545 34.84 0.33 -10.18
C ALA A 545 34.79 0.20 -8.64
N GLY A 546 33.90 -0.67 -8.15
CA GLY A 546 33.69 -0.86 -6.71
C GLY A 546 32.76 0.17 -6.05
N SER A 547 32.16 1.09 -6.81
CA SER A 547 31.15 2.00 -6.30
C SER A 547 29.87 1.28 -5.86
N ILE A 548 29.04 2.00 -5.12
CA ILE A 548 27.67 1.59 -4.83
C ILE A 548 26.71 2.70 -5.26
N LEU A 549 25.69 2.31 -5.97
CA LEU A 549 24.55 3.16 -6.30
C LEU A 549 23.44 2.89 -5.29
N VAL A 550 23.14 3.89 -4.48
CA VAL A 550 22.02 3.87 -3.53
C VAL A 550 20.89 4.69 -4.14
N ILE A 551 19.73 4.10 -4.30
CA ILE A 551 18.60 4.72 -4.97
C ILE A 551 17.51 4.99 -3.93
N VAL A 552 16.98 6.22 -3.91
CA VAL A 552 15.80 6.61 -3.13
C VAL A 552 14.63 6.75 -4.12
N PRO A 553 13.90 5.66 -4.39
CA PRO A 553 12.95 5.62 -5.50
C PRO A 553 11.66 6.39 -5.20
N ASP A 554 11.00 6.89 -6.24
CA ASP A 554 9.68 7.51 -6.22
C ASP A 554 8.63 6.62 -6.89
N GLY A 555 7.43 6.56 -6.33
CA GLY A 555 6.27 5.90 -6.92
C GLY A 555 6.56 4.46 -7.35
N ALA A 556 6.16 4.11 -8.54
CA ALA A 556 6.34 2.77 -9.12
C ALA A 556 7.79 2.28 -9.16
N LEU A 557 8.77 3.20 -9.17
CA LEU A 557 10.19 2.82 -9.15
C LEU A 557 10.60 2.00 -7.92
N ARG A 558 9.80 1.97 -6.85
CA ARG A 558 10.07 1.14 -5.65
C ARG A 558 10.00 -0.36 -5.94
N GLY A 559 9.16 -0.76 -6.88
CA GLY A 559 9.03 -2.14 -7.32
C GLY A 559 10.02 -2.54 -8.41
N LEU A 560 10.86 -1.62 -8.89
CA LEU A 560 11.79 -1.88 -9.98
C LEU A 560 13.00 -2.70 -9.52
N PRO A 561 13.30 -3.83 -10.16
CA PRO A 561 14.52 -4.60 -9.90
C PRO A 561 15.72 -3.91 -10.54
N PHE A 562 16.21 -2.83 -9.93
CA PHE A 562 17.29 -2.00 -10.51
C PHE A 562 18.52 -2.80 -10.91
N SER A 563 18.87 -3.87 -10.19
CA SER A 563 19.99 -4.75 -10.50
C SER A 563 19.90 -5.38 -11.91
N ALA A 564 18.67 -5.55 -12.42
CA ALA A 564 18.38 -6.16 -13.73
C ALA A 564 18.23 -5.14 -14.88
N LEU A 565 18.45 -3.86 -14.64
CA LEU A 565 18.43 -2.88 -15.72
C LEU A 565 19.56 -3.14 -16.72
N LEU A 566 19.24 -3.11 -18.02
CA LEU A 566 20.16 -3.43 -19.09
C LEU A 566 20.73 -2.16 -19.73
N ASP A 567 22.06 -2.12 -19.90
CA ASP A 567 22.71 -1.13 -20.77
C ASP A 567 22.54 -1.45 -22.27
N ALA A 568 23.12 -0.62 -23.12
CA ALA A 568 23.06 -0.80 -24.59
C ALA A 568 23.71 -2.10 -25.05
N ASP A 569 24.72 -2.59 -24.31
CA ASP A 569 25.50 -3.78 -24.64
C ASP A 569 24.93 -5.07 -24.00
N ASN A 570 23.77 -4.96 -23.36
CA ASN A 570 23.07 -6.02 -22.62
C ASN A 570 23.77 -6.51 -21.34
N HIS A 571 24.60 -5.70 -20.73
CA HIS A 571 25.08 -5.96 -19.38
C HIS A 571 24.06 -5.47 -18.35
N PHE A 572 23.92 -6.22 -17.30
CA PHE A 572 23.08 -5.82 -16.19
C PHE A 572 23.76 -4.73 -15.31
N LEU A 573 22.98 -3.85 -14.74
CA LEU A 573 23.52 -2.83 -13.83
C LEU A 573 24.34 -3.45 -12.67
N VAL A 574 23.93 -4.60 -12.16
CA VAL A 574 24.64 -5.33 -11.11
C VAL A 574 26.05 -5.78 -11.52
N GLU A 575 26.30 -5.99 -12.80
CA GLU A 575 27.64 -6.30 -13.31
C GLU A 575 28.59 -5.10 -13.20
N ARG A 576 28.04 -3.89 -13.28
CA ARG A 576 28.78 -2.63 -13.25
C ARG A 576 29.02 -2.10 -11.85
N THR A 577 28.00 -2.09 -11.00
CA THR A 577 28.06 -1.50 -9.66
C THR A 577 27.23 -2.30 -8.64
N ARG A 578 27.48 -2.08 -7.35
CA ARG A 578 26.58 -2.54 -6.27
C ARG A 578 25.33 -1.68 -6.26
N VAL A 579 24.19 -2.28 -6.01
CA VAL A 579 22.90 -1.59 -5.95
C VAL A 579 22.29 -1.77 -4.57
N SER A 580 21.72 -0.71 -4.02
CA SER A 580 20.89 -0.74 -2.82
C SER A 580 19.75 0.24 -2.96
N VAL A 581 18.63 -0.05 -2.33
CA VAL A 581 17.44 0.82 -2.29
C VAL A 581 17.30 1.37 -0.89
N ALA A 582 17.18 2.68 -0.76
CA ALA A 582 16.92 3.35 0.51
C ALA A 582 15.47 3.86 0.51
N PRO A 583 14.60 3.39 1.41
CA PRO A 583 13.25 3.94 1.52
C PRO A 583 13.26 5.45 1.83
N SER A 584 14.19 5.85 2.68
CA SER A 584 14.60 7.21 3.03
C SER A 584 15.94 7.10 3.74
N LEU A 585 16.76 8.13 3.67
CA LEU A 585 18.03 8.19 4.42
C LEU A 585 17.84 8.15 5.94
N ALA A 586 16.68 8.55 6.44
CA ALA A 586 16.34 8.45 7.85
C ALA A 586 16.36 7.00 8.37
N TYR A 587 16.03 6.03 7.52
CA TYR A 587 15.96 4.61 7.87
C TYR A 587 17.10 3.77 7.27
N SER A 588 18.10 4.42 6.70
CA SER A 588 19.23 3.77 6.04
C SER A 588 20.56 4.07 6.69
N GLN A 589 20.55 4.52 7.95
CA GLN A 589 21.77 4.87 8.68
C GLN A 589 22.63 3.64 8.95
N PRO A 590 23.94 3.70 8.68
CA PRO A 590 24.86 2.63 9.04
C PRO A 590 24.90 2.49 10.56
N GLY A 591 24.78 1.26 11.03
CA GLY A 591 24.90 0.96 12.45
C GLY A 591 26.33 1.11 12.97
N GLY A 592 26.47 1.16 14.29
CA GLY A 592 27.79 0.96 14.95
C GLY A 592 28.36 -0.40 14.55
N ASP A 593 29.67 -0.51 14.60
CA ASP A 593 30.42 -1.71 14.15
C ASP A 593 30.09 -2.95 15.00
N SER A 594 29.00 -3.64 14.64
CA SER A 594 28.64 -4.95 15.21
C SER A 594 29.63 -6.06 14.81
N ARG A 595 30.49 -5.78 13.85
CA ARG A 595 31.45 -6.75 13.27
C ARG A 595 32.49 -7.26 14.27
N SER A 596 32.80 -6.48 15.30
CA SER A 596 33.82 -6.86 16.30
C SER A 596 33.34 -7.88 17.32
N ARG A 597 32.00 -8.15 17.43
CA ARG A 597 31.42 -8.98 18.50
C ARG A 597 30.94 -10.37 18.05
N GLY A 598 31.06 -10.70 16.78
CA GLY A 598 30.42 -11.88 16.20
C GLY A 598 28.87 -11.75 16.18
N LEU A 599 28.28 -12.04 15.05
CA LEU A 599 26.83 -11.91 14.82
C LEU A 599 26.08 -13.14 15.31
N GLN A 600 24.87 -12.95 15.78
CA GLN A 600 23.95 -14.00 16.19
C GLN A 600 22.78 -14.05 15.20
N LEU A 601 22.48 -15.22 14.66
CA LEU A 601 21.52 -15.43 13.60
C LEU A 601 20.40 -16.38 14.04
N VAL A 602 19.17 -15.98 13.76
CA VAL A 602 17.99 -16.87 13.82
C VAL A 602 17.49 -17.09 12.41
N ALA A 603 17.37 -18.36 12.01
CA ALA A 603 16.75 -18.78 10.75
C ALA A 603 15.50 -19.58 11.05
N ALA A 604 14.35 -19.07 10.61
CA ALA A 604 13.05 -19.71 10.77
C ALA A 604 12.45 -20.04 9.40
N SER A 605 11.92 -21.24 9.25
CA SER A 605 11.34 -21.74 8.01
C SER A 605 9.93 -22.27 8.21
N LEU A 606 9.12 -22.19 7.15
CA LEU A 606 7.80 -22.82 7.07
C LEU A 606 7.74 -23.63 5.77
N GLU A 607 7.83 -24.97 5.89
CA GLU A 607 7.85 -25.87 4.73
C GLU A 607 6.49 -26.54 4.47
N MET A 608 5.63 -26.60 5.47
CA MET A 608 4.33 -27.28 5.40
C MET A 608 3.25 -26.42 4.73
N GLU A 609 2.24 -27.08 4.16
CA GLU A 609 0.99 -26.41 3.76
C GLU A 609 0.26 -25.86 4.98
N VAL A 610 -0.24 -24.63 4.88
CA VAL A 610 -1.01 -23.98 5.95
C VAL A 610 -2.29 -23.37 5.37
N LYS A 611 -3.42 -23.66 6.02
CA LYS A 611 -4.73 -23.10 5.67
C LYS A 611 -5.19 -22.15 6.76
N LEU A 612 -5.37 -20.88 6.39
CA LEU A 612 -5.75 -19.80 7.30
C LEU A 612 -6.91 -18.99 6.70
N PRO A 613 -7.62 -18.21 7.50
CA PRO A 613 -8.58 -17.24 6.95
C PRO A 613 -7.96 -16.27 5.94
N ALA A 614 -6.70 -15.95 6.09
CA ALA A 614 -5.94 -15.11 5.15
C ALA A 614 -5.70 -15.76 3.78
N GLY A 615 -5.81 -17.08 3.66
CA GLY A 615 -5.64 -17.84 2.42
C GLY A 615 -5.09 -19.24 2.64
N ASP A 616 -5.06 -20.01 1.56
CA ASP A 616 -4.42 -21.30 1.51
C ASP A 616 -2.98 -21.10 1.01
N PHE A 617 -2.02 -21.50 1.83
CA PHE A 617 -0.59 -21.38 1.57
C PHE A 617 0.00 -22.73 1.25
N GLU A 618 0.46 -22.91 0.00
CA GLU A 618 1.02 -24.16 -0.46
C GLU A 618 2.34 -24.48 0.27
N LYS A 619 2.72 -25.76 0.28
CA LYS A 619 4.02 -26.19 0.80
C LYS A 619 5.18 -25.52 0.03
N LEU A 620 6.16 -24.97 0.75
CA LEU A 620 7.39 -24.40 0.19
C LEU A 620 8.54 -25.41 0.33
N GLU A 621 8.87 -26.11 -0.75
CA GLU A 621 9.96 -27.09 -0.71
C GLU A 621 11.33 -26.39 -0.68
N GLY A 622 12.19 -26.77 0.28
CA GLY A 622 13.55 -26.23 0.38
C GLY A 622 13.75 -25.12 1.40
N THR A 623 12.72 -24.50 1.97
CA THR A 623 12.86 -23.45 2.98
C THR A 623 13.61 -23.88 4.23
N ALA A 624 13.43 -25.13 4.67
CA ALA A 624 14.20 -25.69 5.79
C ALA A 624 15.69 -25.88 5.45
N ALA A 625 16.01 -26.26 4.20
CA ALA A 625 17.40 -26.37 3.75
C ALA A 625 18.06 -24.99 3.64
N GLU A 626 17.33 -23.99 3.13
CA GLU A 626 17.77 -22.59 3.07
C GLU A 626 18.08 -22.05 4.47
N ALA A 627 17.18 -22.23 5.42
CA ALA A 627 17.36 -21.80 6.81
C ALA A 627 18.61 -22.45 7.45
N LYS A 628 18.84 -23.73 7.21
CA LYS A 628 20.06 -24.43 7.69
C LYS A 628 21.33 -23.86 7.05
N THR A 629 21.32 -23.57 5.77
CA THR A 629 22.45 -22.95 5.06
C THR A 629 22.74 -21.54 5.60
N ALA A 630 21.71 -20.73 5.86
CA ALA A 630 21.85 -19.44 6.48
C ALA A 630 22.46 -19.54 7.89
N ALA A 631 22.06 -20.55 8.66
CA ALA A 631 22.45 -20.76 10.05
C ALA A 631 23.86 -21.38 10.24
N VAL A 632 24.66 -21.55 9.19
CA VAL A 632 26.03 -22.09 9.31
C VAL A 632 26.91 -21.12 10.12
N VAL A 633 27.42 -21.60 11.25
CA VAL A 633 28.37 -20.87 12.12
C VAL A 633 29.78 -21.03 11.56
N ASP A 634 30.48 -19.92 11.36
CA ASP A 634 31.85 -19.88 10.84
C ASP A 634 32.88 -19.54 11.94
N GLY A 635 32.41 -19.23 13.14
CA GLY A 635 33.23 -18.83 14.29
C GLY A 635 33.96 -17.48 14.16
N LYS A 636 33.78 -16.82 13.02
CA LYS A 636 34.38 -15.50 12.74
C LYS A 636 33.33 -14.40 12.68
N ARG A 637 32.40 -14.49 11.75
CA ARG A 637 31.36 -13.49 11.56
C ARG A 637 30.02 -13.90 12.16
N ILE A 638 29.59 -15.14 11.93
CA ILE A 638 28.43 -15.72 12.61
C ILE A 638 28.94 -16.58 13.76
N ALA A 639 28.79 -16.04 14.97
CA ALA A 639 29.32 -16.69 16.19
C ALA A 639 28.34 -17.72 16.76
N ARG A 640 27.03 -17.51 16.56
CA ARG A 640 25.96 -18.40 17.06
C ARG A 640 24.73 -18.32 16.15
N SER A 641 24.03 -19.43 16.04
CA SER A 641 22.79 -19.50 15.27
C SER A 641 21.75 -20.42 15.88
N TRP A 642 20.49 -20.20 15.55
CA TRP A 642 19.35 -21.03 15.87
C TRP A 642 18.56 -21.30 14.59
N THR A 643 18.09 -22.52 14.42
CA THR A 643 17.19 -22.91 13.33
C THR A 643 15.87 -23.35 13.92
N ILE A 644 14.76 -22.82 13.36
CA ILE A 644 13.40 -23.11 13.81
C ILE A 644 12.60 -23.57 12.59
N ASP A 645 12.36 -24.88 12.48
CA ASP A 645 11.58 -25.46 11.39
C ASP A 645 10.08 -25.38 11.72
N ASN A 646 9.26 -24.99 10.73
CA ASN A 646 7.81 -24.81 10.86
C ASN A 646 7.42 -23.95 12.07
N PHE A 647 8.07 -22.76 12.15
CA PHE A 647 8.00 -21.86 13.28
C PHE A 647 6.59 -21.36 13.57
N ARG A 648 6.34 -21.08 14.86
CA ARG A 648 5.17 -20.35 15.36
C ARG A 648 5.59 -18.99 15.90
N ARG A 649 4.66 -18.08 16.06
CA ARG A 649 4.90 -16.79 16.72
C ARG A 649 5.64 -16.93 18.03
N GLN A 650 5.21 -17.89 18.88
CA GLN A 650 5.79 -18.09 20.20
C GLN A 650 7.26 -18.51 20.14
N ASP A 651 7.67 -19.23 19.10
CA ASP A 651 9.07 -19.64 18.93
C ASP A 651 9.97 -18.42 18.66
N LEU A 652 9.49 -17.48 17.81
CA LEU A 652 10.19 -16.20 17.58
C LEU A 652 10.23 -15.36 18.86
N VAL A 653 9.10 -15.25 19.58
CA VAL A 653 9.06 -14.53 20.86
C VAL A 653 10.07 -15.11 21.84
N ASN A 654 10.11 -16.41 21.99
CA ASN A 654 11.01 -17.08 22.92
C ASN A 654 12.49 -16.78 22.62
N VAL A 655 12.91 -16.93 21.35
CA VAL A 655 14.32 -16.72 20.99
C VAL A 655 14.69 -15.25 21.04
N LEU A 656 13.84 -14.36 20.53
CA LEU A 656 14.12 -12.92 20.46
C LEU A 656 14.05 -12.22 21.83
N THR A 657 13.35 -12.81 22.81
CA THR A 657 13.34 -12.28 24.18
C THR A 657 14.47 -12.80 25.06
N GLN A 658 15.01 -13.98 24.75
CA GLN A 658 16.04 -14.62 25.56
C GLN A 658 17.46 -14.33 25.02
N GLU A 659 17.62 -14.22 23.72
CA GLU A 659 18.89 -14.11 23.04
C GLU A 659 19.04 -12.77 22.32
N ARG A 660 20.27 -12.30 22.14
CA ARG A 660 20.58 -11.24 21.22
C ARG A 660 20.47 -11.78 19.79
N VAL A 661 19.81 -11.08 18.92
CA VAL A 661 19.71 -11.47 17.51
C VAL A 661 20.10 -10.29 16.62
N ASP A 662 21.14 -10.49 15.82
CA ASP A 662 21.62 -9.49 14.87
C ASP A 662 21.05 -9.74 13.46
N ILE A 663 20.78 -10.99 13.12
CA ILE A 663 20.24 -11.40 11.82
C ILE A 663 19.01 -12.28 12.06
N LEU A 664 17.89 -11.91 11.45
CA LEU A 664 16.69 -12.72 11.38
C LEU A 664 16.41 -13.10 9.92
N HIS A 665 16.47 -14.40 9.64
CA HIS A 665 16.15 -14.96 8.33
C HIS A 665 14.82 -15.71 8.42
N LEU A 666 13.84 -15.31 7.60
CA LEU A 666 12.52 -15.90 7.54
C LEU A 666 12.27 -16.44 6.14
N ALA A 667 12.20 -17.77 6.01
CA ALA A 667 11.86 -18.47 4.78
C ALA A 667 10.42 -19.00 4.89
N THR A 668 9.45 -18.20 4.41
CA THR A 668 8.03 -18.47 4.59
C THR A 668 7.20 -17.67 3.57
N HIS A 669 5.89 -17.86 3.54
CA HIS A 669 5.00 -16.98 2.81
C HIS A 669 4.85 -15.62 3.51
N ALA A 670 4.70 -14.56 2.75
CA ALA A 670 4.39 -13.23 3.25
C ALA A 670 3.48 -12.48 2.27
N SER A 671 2.64 -11.59 2.77
CA SER A 671 1.82 -10.69 1.96
C SER A 671 2.08 -9.25 2.37
N PHE A 672 2.37 -8.40 1.38
CA PHE A 672 2.64 -6.97 1.55
C PHE A 672 1.74 -6.18 0.59
N ASN A 673 0.43 -6.33 0.72
CA ASN A 673 -0.52 -5.49 0.01
C ASN A 673 -0.49 -4.06 0.59
N GLY A 674 -0.71 -3.02 -0.21
CA GLY A 674 -0.50 -1.60 0.13
C GLY A 674 -1.15 -1.07 1.42
N ARG A 675 -1.88 -1.90 2.17
CA ARG A 675 -2.37 -1.61 3.53
C ARG A 675 -1.46 -2.23 4.57
N SER A 676 -0.77 -1.37 5.30
CA SER A 676 0.22 -1.78 6.31
C SER A 676 -0.33 -2.60 7.47
N ASP A 677 -1.61 -2.43 7.78
CA ASP A 677 -2.35 -3.20 8.78
C ASP A 677 -2.70 -4.62 8.30
N HIS A 678 -2.54 -4.88 7.01
CA HIS A 678 -2.76 -6.18 6.37
C HIS A 678 -1.46 -6.87 5.91
N ALA A 679 -0.30 -6.26 6.12
CA ALA A 679 0.98 -6.88 5.80
C ALA A 679 1.36 -7.90 6.88
N PHE A 680 1.64 -9.14 6.47
CA PHE A 680 1.93 -10.25 7.37
C PHE A 680 2.94 -11.25 6.81
N ILE A 681 3.52 -12.04 7.70
CA ILE A 681 4.23 -13.29 7.40
C ILE A 681 3.42 -14.47 7.91
N VAL A 682 3.52 -15.61 7.23
CA VAL A 682 2.82 -16.85 7.60
C VAL A 682 3.67 -17.67 8.54
N ALA A 683 3.09 -18.09 9.63
CA ALA A 683 3.65 -19.03 10.59
C ALA A 683 2.78 -20.29 10.66
N ASN A 684 3.22 -21.32 11.36
CA ASN A 684 2.48 -22.57 11.49
C ASN A 684 1.18 -22.35 12.27
N GLY A 685 0.06 -22.34 11.54
CA GLY A 685 -1.29 -22.21 12.05
C GLY A 685 -1.74 -20.76 12.34
N GLU A 686 -0.95 -19.76 11.98
CA GLU A 686 -1.28 -18.34 12.21
C GLU A 686 -0.56 -17.40 11.25
N VAL A 687 -1.04 -16.17 11.14
CA VAL A 687 -0.29 -15.06 10.54
C VAL A 687 0.34 -14.21 11.64
N ILE A 688 1.48 -13.63 11.35
CA ILE A 688 2.15 -12.65 12.21
C ILE A 688 2.14 -11.33 11.44
N LEU A 689 1.39 -10.34 11.91
CA LEU A 689 1.39 -9.01 11.31
C LEU A 689 2.78 -8.36 11.42
N LEU A 690 3.15 -7.55 10.47
CA LEU A 690 4.43 -6.83 10.54
C LEU A 690 4.52 -5.92 11.76
N SER A 691 3.41 -5.32 12.17
CA SER A 691 3.32 -4.56 13.42
C SER A 691 3.60 -5.41 14.66
N GLU A 692 3.18 -6.68 14.67
CA GLU A 692 3.47 -7.63 15.74
C GLU A 692 4.92 -8.11 15.69
N LEU A 693 5.44 -8.41 14.49
CA LEU A 693 6.86 -8.74 14.31
C LEU A 693 7.75 -7.62 14.87
N ARG A 694 7.39 -6.37 14.62
CA ARG A 694 8.07 -5.22 15.22
C ARG A 694 8.01 -5.22 16.74
N GLN A 695 6.84 -5.48 17.34
CA GLN A 695 6.72 -5.57 18.79
C GLN A 695 7.59 -6.68 19.37
N ILE A 696 7.64 -7.83 18.70
CA ILE A 696 8.53 -8.93 19.06
C ILE A 696 10.00 -8.48 19.00
N LEU A 697 10.40 -7.85 17.91
CA LEU A 697 11.77 -7.35 17.70
C LEU A 697 12.12 -6.17 18.63
N ALA A 698 11.15 -5.35 19.03
CA ALA A 698 11.36 -4.27 19.98
C ALA A 698 11.78 -4.77 21.37
N GLN A 699 11.43 -6.01 21.73
CA GLN A 699 11.90 -6.64 22.98
C GLN A 699 13.42 -6.91 22.94
N ASN A 700 13.98 -7.14 21.76
CA ASN A 700 15.43 -7.22 21.57
C ASN A 700 16.12 -5.85 21.81
N ARG A 701 15.47 -4.76 21.39
CA ARG A 701 15.94 -3.38 21.56
C ARG A 701 16.05 -2.91 23.00
N THR A 702 15.22 -3.40 23.91
CA THR A 702 15.32 -3.04 25.34
C THR A 702 16.67 -3.41 25.95
N ARG A 703 17.45 -4.26 25.29
CA ARG A 703 18.82 -4.63 25.61
C ARG A 703 19.88 -3.79 24.89
N GLY A 704 19.48 -2.80 24.09
CA GLY A 704 20.38 -1.94 23.30
C GLY A 704 20.85 -2.53 21.97
N ASP A 705 20.27 -3.66 21.53
CA ASP A 705 20.63 -4.34 20.30
C ASP A 705 19.56 -4.11 19.22
N GLU A 706 19.94 -3.48 18.10
CA GLU A 706 19.08 -3.36 16.91
C GLU A 706 19.37 -4.51 15.95
N LEU A 707 18.33 -5.05 15.31
CA LEU A 707 18.47 -6.02 14.24
C LEU A 707 19.27 -5.41 13.08
N ASP A 708 20.40 -5.99 12.75
CA ASP A 708 21.27 -5.49 11.68
C ASP A 708 20.76 -5.88 10.29
N LEU A 709 20.24 -7.11 10.17
CA LEU A 709 19.74 -7.62 8.89
C LEU A 709 18.48 -8.48 9.09
N LEU A 710 17.43 -8.13 8.37
CA LEU A 710 16.25 -8.98 8.15
C LEU A 710 16.35 -9.59 6.75
N VAL A 711 16.24 -10.89 6.63
CA VAL A 711 16.11 -11.58 5.35
C VAL A 711 14.71 -12.15 5.25
N LEU A 712 13.95 -11.69 4.26
CA LEU A 712 12.61 -12.16 3.95
C LEU A 712 12.68 -12.93 2.63
N SER A 713 12.83 -14.24 2.75
CA SER A 713 12.85 -15.14 1.62
C SER A 713 11.46 -15.69 1.38
N ALA A 714 10.55 -14.80 1.05
CA ALA A 714 9.20 -15.11 0.61
C ALA A 714 8.43 -13.80 0.42
N CYS A 715 7.90 -13.56 -0.74
CA CYS A 715 7.03 -12.42 -0.96
C CYS A 715 5.98 -12.76 -2.00
N GLU A 716 4.75 -12.52 -1.64
CA GLU A 716 3.69 -12.23 -2.59
C GLU A 716 3.56 -10.71 -2.61
N THR A 717 4.37 -10.04 -3.46
CA THR A 717 4.25 -8.59 -3.62
C THR A 717 3.10 -8.28 -4.56
N ALA A 718 2.28 -7.33 -4.15
CA ALA A 718 1.32 -6.70 -5.04
C ALA A 718 2.09 -5.92 -6.14
N VAL A 719 2.14 -6.46 -7.34
CA VAL A 719 2.65 -5.76 -8.51
C VAL A 719 1.54 -4.83 -9.02
N GLY A 720 1.82 -3.54 -9.10
CA GLY A 720 0.97 -2.61 -9.86
C GLY A 720 0.41 -1.40 -9.13
N ASP A 721 0.75 -1.17 -7.86
CA ASP A 721 0.31 0.00 -7.10
C ASP A 721 1.50 0.68 -6.40
N ASP A 722 1.56 2.02 -6.45
CA ASP A 722 2.54 2.82 -5.72
C ASP A 722 2.56 2.50 -4.22
N GLU A 723 1.39 2.18 -3.63
CA GLU A 723 1.24 1.84 -2.21
C GLU A 723 1.71 0.41 -1.92
N ALA A 724 1.46 -0.53 -2.82
CA ALA A 724 1.93 -1.91 -2.68
C ALA A 724 3.46 -2.03 -2.78
N SER A 725 4.07 -1.24 -3.65
CA SER A 725 5.53 -1.15 -3.77
C SER A 725 6.21 -0.61 -2.52
N MET A 726 5.47 0.10 -1.65
CA MET A 726 5.94 0.49 -0.32
C MET A 726 5.96 -0.66 0.68
N GLY A 727 5.19 -1.74 0.43
CA GLY A 727 5.03 -2.84 1.36
C GLY A 727 6.36 -3.42 1.82
N LEU A 728 7.26 -3.71 0.90
CA LEU A 728 8.56 -4.29 1.21
C LEU A 728 9.50 -3.32 1.93
N ALA A 729 9.60 -2.08 1.45
CA ALA A 729 10.40 -1.04 2.08
C ALA A 729 9.88 -0.71 3.49
N GLY A 730 8.54 -0.63 3.63
CA GLY A 730 7.88 -0.42 4.89
C GLY A 730 8.02 -1.59 5.86
N ALA A 731 8.03 -2.82 5.36
CA ALA A 731 8.26 -4.01 6.17
C ALA A 731 9.63 -3.97 6.88
N ALA A 732 10.69 -3.63 6.15
CA ALA A 732 12.02 -3.47 6.71
C ALA A 732 12.06 -2.39 7.80
N VAL A 733 11.46 -1.23 7.52
CA VAL A 733 11.37 -0.10 8.46
C VAL A 733 10.51 -0.45 9.67
N GLN A 734 9.34 -1.07 9.46
CA GLN A 734 8.46 -1.49 10.55
C GLN A 734 9.09 -2.53 11.46
N ALA A 735 9.78 -3.52 10.90
CA ALA A 735 10.52 -4.50 11.68
C ALA A 735 11.63 -3.86 12.50
N GLY A 736 11.98 -2.61 12.22
CA GLY A 736 13.05 -1.89 12.92
C GLY A 736 14.43 -2.44 12.64
N ALA A 737 14.60 -3.18 11.55
CA ALA A 737 15.87 -3.62 11.04
C ALA A 737 16.62 -2.46 10.38
N ARG A 738 17.95 -2.45 10.48
CA ARG A 738 18.78 -1.47 9.77
C ARG A 738 18.79 -1.70 8.27
N SER A 739 18.69 -2.95 7.86
CA SER A 739 18.61 -3.36 6.46
C SER A 739 17.77 -4.60 6.31
N ALA A 740 17.22 -4.78 5.13
CA ALA A 740 16.57 -6.02 4.74
C ALA A 740 17.06 -6.50 3.37
N VAL A 741 17.13 -7.82 3.19
CA VAL A 741 17.18 -8.47 1.88
C VAL A 741 15.85 -9.15 1.68
N ALA A 742 15.12 -8.77 0.65
CA ALA A 742 13.80 -9.31 0.42
C ALA A 742 13.49 -9.41 -1.07
N SER A 743 12.54 -10.29 -1.43
CA SER A 743 12.14 -10.50 -2.83
C SER A 743 10.98 -9.59 -3.24
N LEU A 744 11.02 -9.12 -4.47
CA LEU A 744 10.00 -8.24 -5.09
C LEU A 744 8.79 -9.05 -5.62
N TRP A 745 8.95 -10.32 -5.88
CA TRP A 745 7.91 -11.23 -6.36
C TRP A 745 8.21 -12.67 -5.91
N PRO A 746 7.24 -13.60 -5.98
CA PRO A 746 7.44 -15.00 -5.67
C PRO A 746 8.51 -15.62 -6.58
N VAL A 747 9.49 -16.28 -5.99
CA VAL A 747 10.60 -16.93 -6.68
C VAL A 747 10.54 -18.44 -6.46
N ASN A 748 11.07 -19.19 -7.40
CA ASN A 748 11.24 -20.65 -7.29
C ASN A 748 12.18 -20.98 -6.12
N ASP A 749 11.77 -21.90 -5.24
CA ASP A 749 12.48 -22.28 -4.01
C ASP A 749 13.93 -22.73 -4.26
N VAL A 750 14.18 -23.48 -5.35
CA VAL A 750 15.52 -23.99 -5.67
C VAL A 750 16.48 -22.85 -6.00
N GLY A 751 16.04 -21.91 -6.84
CA GLY A 751 16.84 -20.74 -7.22
C GLY A 751 17.10 -19.82 -6.05
N THR A 752 16.10 -19.64 -5.19
CA THR A 752 16.20 -18.87 -3.95
C THR A 752 17.24 -19.46 -3.00
N GLY A 753 17.18 -20.77 -2.74
CA GLY A 753 18.14 -21.45 -1.89
C GLY A 753 19.58 -21.29 -2.37
N GLU A 754 19.83 -21.36 -3.68
CA GLU A 754 21.15 -21.17 -4.26
C GLU A 754 21.65 -19.72 -4.14
N LEU A 755 20.78 -18.75 -4.39
CA LEU A 755 21.12 -17.33 -4.21
C LEU A 755 21.49 -17.05 -2.75
N MET A 756 20.70 -17.55 -1.79
CA MET A 756 20.95 -17.38 -0.36
C MET A 756 22.21 -18.09 0.12
N ASP A 757 22.53 -19.29 -0.40
CA ASP A 757 23.81 -19.95 -0.12
C ASP A 757 24.99 -19.09 -0.57
N ASN A 758 24.94 -18.57 -1.79
CA ASN A 758 25.95 -17.65 -2.33
C ASN A 758 26.05 -16.38 -1.48
N PHE A 759 24.92 -15.77 -1.11
CA PHE A 759 24.88 -14.57 -0.28
C PHE A 759 25.53 -14.80 1.09
N TYR A 760 25.09 -15.81 1.84
CA TYR A 760 25.62 -16.08 3.20
C TYR A 760 27.08 -16.51 3.18
N ARG A 761 27.51 -17.25 2.17
CA ARG A 761 28.92 -17.61 1.99
C ARG A 761 29.79 -16.35 1.86
N ARG A 762 29.43 -15.41 0.96
CA ARG A 762 30.14 -14.15 0.76
C ARG A 762 30.07 -13.26 2.00
N TYR A 763 28.90 -13.24 2.65
CA TYR A 763 28.71 -12.47 3.87
C TYR A 763 29.61 -12.98 5.00
N ARG A 764 29.75 -14.29 5.19
CA ARG A 764 30.70 -14.93 6.12
C ARG A 764 32.17 -14.60 5.80
N GLU A 765 32.53 -14.49 4.53
CA GLU A 765 33.87 -14.07 4.08
C GLU A 765 34.20 -12.60 4.44
N GLY A 766 33.28 -11.86 5.05
CA GLY A 766 33.50 -10.47 5.49
C GLY A 766 33.04 -9.40 4.49
N ARG A 767 32.36 -9.78 3.41
CA ARG A 767 31.75 -8.80 2.47
C ARG A 767 30.69 -7.96 3.18
N SER A 768 30.50 -6.70 2.73
CA SER A 768 29.34 -5.93 3.14
C SER A 768 28.06 -6.57 2.58
N LYS A 769 26.89 -6.21 3.12
CA LYS A 769 25.60 -6.74 2.69
C LYS A 769 25.39 -6.53 1.19
N SER A 770 25.66 -5.29 0.70
CA SER A 770 25.54 -4.95 -0.72
C SER A 770 26.53 -5.71 -1.60
N ALA A 771 27.75 -5.94 -1.13
CA ALA A 771 28.74 -6.72 -1.87
C ALA A 771 28.40 -8.21 -1.90
N ALA A 772 27.94 -8.77 -0.78
CA ALA A 772 27.54 -10.16 -0.69
C ALA A 772 26.35 -10.49 -1.62
N LEU A 773 25.33 -9.60 -1.66
CA LEU A 773 24.18 -9.78 -2.55
C LEU A 773 24.61 -9.67 -4.02
N ARG A 774 25.42 -8.67 -4.36
CA ARG A 774 25.96 -8.52 -5.73
C ARG A 774 26.75 -9.75 -6.15
N ASP A 775 27.67 -10.21 -5.30
CA ASP A 775 28.51 -11.38 -5.62
C ASP A 775 27.65 -12.65 -5.78
N ALA A 776 26.55 -12.77 -5.04
CA ALA A 776 25.57 -13.86 -5.20
C ALA A 776 24.84 -13.76 -6.54
N GLN A 777 24.33 -12.59 -6.90
CA GLN A 777 23.66 -12.35 -8.18
C GLN A 777 24.60 -12.60 -9.37
N LEU A 778 25.85 -12.13 -9.30
CA LEU A 778 26.86 -12.40 -10.34
C LEU A 778 27.20 -13.89 -10.45
N ALA A 779 27.22 -14.64 -9.36
CA ALA A 779 27.42 -16.08 -9.40
C ALA A 779 26.29 -16.79 -10.14
N MET A 780 25.04 -16.37 -9.94
CA MET A 780 23.88 -16.90 -10.67
C MET A 780 23.97 -16.58 -12.17
N ILE A 781 24.31 -15.33 -12.52
CA ILE A 781 24.50 -14.91 -13.92
C ILE A 781 25.62 -15.73 -14.60
N ALA A 782 26.77 -15.88 -13.92
CA ALA A 782 27.94 -16.57 -14.45
C ALA A 782 27.73 -18.08 -14.62
N LYS A 783 26.86 -18.69 -13.82
CA LYS A 783 26.53 -20.13 -13.91
C LYS A 783 25.84 -20.44 -15.24
N GLY A 784 25.06 -19.47 -15.78
CA GLY A 784 24.27 -19.72 -16.98
C GLY A 784 23.05 -20.58 -16.72
N GLY A 785 22.37 -20.98 -17.81
CA GLY A 785 21.18 -21.83 -17.68
C GLY A 785 19.96 -21.15 -17.07
N PRO A 786 19.02 -21.90 -16.49
CA PRO A 786 17.81 -21.35 -15.86
C PRO A 786 18.10 -20.41 -14.69
N GLU A 787 19.17 -20.67 -13.95
CA GLU A 787 19.57 -19.89 -12.77
C GLU A 787 20.08 -18.48 -13.12
N ALA A 788 20.58 -18.28 -14.34
CA ALA A 788 20.96 -16.98 -14.85
C ALA A 788 19.77 -16.07 -15.19
N ASN A 789 18.55 -16.63 -15.13
CA ASN A 789 17.35 -15.84 -15.41
C ASN A 789 17.14 -14.78 -14.31
N PRO A 790 17.00 -13.50 -14.70
CA PRO A 790 16.76 -12.42 -13.74
C PRO A 790 15.46 -12.57 -12.96
N ASN A 791 14.50 -13.37 -13.41
CA ASN A 791 13.33 -13.75 -12.61
C ASN A 791 13.70 -14.31 -11.23
N ILE A 792 14.85 -14.98 -11.10
CA ILE A 792 15.32 -15.57 -9.84
C ILE A 792 16.14 -14.57 -9.03
N TRP A 793 17.28 -14.16 -9.57
CA TRP A 793 18.26 -13.40 -8.80
C TRP A 793 17.92 -11.91 -8.67
N ALA A 794 17.21 -11.31 -9.64
CA ALA A 794 16.86 -9.90 -9.60
C ALA A 794 15.63 -9.60 -8.74
N ALA A 795 14.88 -10.63 -8.36
CA ALA A 795 13.81 -10.51 -7.38
C ALA A 795 14.34 -9.96 -6.04
N PHE A 796 15.56 -10.34 -5.64
CA PHE A 796 16.11 -9.93 -4.36
C PHE A 796 16.80 -8.57 -4.41
N THR A 797 16.41 -7.69 -3.50
CA THR A 797 16.97 -6.35 -3.34
C THR A 797 17.41 -6.11 -1.91
N LEU A 798 18.45 -5.28 -1.75
CA LEU A 798 18.90 -4.80 -0.44
C LEU A 798 18.23 -3.45 -0.16
N LEU A 799 17.53 -3.39 0.96
CA LEU A 799 16.83 -2.21 1.47
C LEU A 799 17.53 -1.66 2.71
N GLY A 800 17.62 -0.33 2.82
CA GLY A 800 18.15 0.34 4.00
C GLY A 800 19.68 0.46 4.02
N ALA A 801 20.31 0.19 5.17
CA ALA A 801 21.75 0.37 5.34
C ALA A 801 22.56 -0.60 4.46
N TRP A 802 23.36 -0.04 3.57
CA TRP A 802 24.07 -0.78 2.52
C TRP A 802 25.51 -1.21 2.88
N ARG A 803 26.08 -0.67 3.97
CA ARG A 803 27.45 -0.95 4.45
C ARG A 803 27.57 -2.25 5.21
#